data_f15843ba1525f34b344097dfe668c440
#
_entry.id   f15843ba1525f34b344097dfe668c440
#
_cell.length_a   1.000
_cell.length_b   1.000
_cell.length_c   1.000
_cell.angle_alpha   90.00
_cell.angle_beta   90.00
_cell.angle_gamma   90.00
#
_symmetry.space_group_name_H-M   'P 1'
#
loop_
_entity.id
_entity.type
_entity.pdbx_description
1 polymer ?
#
loop_
_entity_poly.entity_id
_entity_poly.type
_entity_poly.pdbx_seq_one_letter_code
_entity_poly.pdbx_strand_id
1 'polypeptide(L)'
;MDMKRFILLAAAVLISAVTFAQERKQNEVVWKEMNGVTVPLPPTEHPRLFVRSWEIPALKEKMEHAEGKKILRKLRKASVPRTAEEEAKEKDRGFRYYAKMRGVTSQVQLQALEYLVNGDATQARSAIVSMLDTLKTTNFGTKNDLSRASGTMMMIGGMVYDWCYDKMTAQEREEYVKEFVRIAETMECHYPPKRTEPIAGHSSEWMILRDMLSCGIAIYDEYPDMYNHVIQMLYEDYIPVRNYTYKGMNYHQGSGYITVRFTNDLNSLWILDKMGAGAIYDPSQQYVMYDLIYRRRPDGQMMPAGDVNPARRDKPQNYSMPAMLAASYYDDPYLAYEYDRKPNVETHMLMLELLWRDFDLKGKAPDDLPLTRYSGTPFGWMIARTGWGANSVVAEMKVNEQFYGNHQHMDGGAFQIYYRGPLAIDSGSYQGSAGGYNSPHNKNYFKRTIAHNSLLIYDPSEKFACWNYGGGDKTEFAANDGGQRMPGDRWDTCRSFKDLLSESYTVGRTLAHEYGPDQHTPEYSYLKGDITKAYTGKVDDVRRSFVFLNLEPEGNADRNPEGVVTDVPAVLMVYDHVVSADPSFRKYWLLHSIEEPQTGKDGFTVARTKDGDSGKLHCSVLLPESAGIDKVGGPGKEFWVFGNNYPNAATTRPDPCNERGAWRVEVTPGKESKEDCFFNVIQVADNSVGKMLPVRRIDADKVVGAAVSDRVVMFSRDGRQLSDSFSFEIPKAAGKQVKILLTDLAEGSWNIIKDGKAFKRNVAVSPDTGTIYFTGSPGRYTVER
;
A
#
# COMPACT_ATOMS: atom_id res chain seq x y z
N MET A 1 36.33 13.64 31.78
CA MET A 1 36.31 13.31 30.34
C MET A 1 37.48 14.05 29.71
N ASP A 2 38.45 13.29 29.21
CA ASP A 2 39.80 13.78 28.90
C ASP A 2 39.77 14.77 27.72
N MET A 3 40.35 15.95 27.89
CA MET A 3 40.43 17.05 26.90
C MET A 3 40.96 16.58 25.55
N LYS A 4 41.82 15.55 25.51
CA LYS A 4 42.31 14.92 24.29
C LYS A 4 41.20 14.14 23.52
N ARG A 5 40.21 13.53 24.21
CA ARG A 5 39.06 12.90 23.58
C ARG A 5 38.07 13.90 23.00
N PHE A 6 37.94 15.05 23.67
CA PHE A 6 37.07 16.14 23.15
C PHE A 6 37.67 16.79 21.90
N ILE A 7 38.97 16.96 21.83
CA ILE A 7 39.67 17.52 20.65
C ILE A 7 39.62 16.50 19.48
N LEU A 8 39.76 15.21 19.74
CA LEU A 8 39.65 14.17 18.71
C LEU A 8 38.19 14.04 18.18
N LEU A 9 37.16 14.12 19.03
CA LEU A 9 35.77 14.15 18.60
C LEU A 9 35.43 15.42 17.80
N ALA A 10 35.87 16.57 18.25
CA ALA A 10 35.68 17.83 17.54
C ALA A 10 36.42 17.88 16.20
N ALA A 11 37.61 17.30 16.10
CA ALA A 11 38.33 17.16 14.85
C ALA A 11 37.64 16.16 13.89
N ALA A 12 37.13 15.04 14.40
CA ALA A 12 36.36 14.07 13.58
C ALA A 12 35.05 14.66 13.05
N VAL A 13 34.34 15.44 13.87
CA VAL A 13 33.11 16.16 13.46
C VAL A 13 33.43 17.28 12.47
N LEU A 14 34.55 18.00 12.62
CA LEU A 14 34.98 19.00 11.65
C LEU A 14 35.42 18.37 10.31
N ILE A 15 36.15 17.26 10.36
CA ILE A 15 36.58 16.54 9.16
C ILE A 15 35.36 15.97 8.44
N SER A 16 34.40 15.36 9.15
CA SER A 16 33.16 14.88 8.55
C SER A 16 32.32 16.02 7.99
N ALA A 17 32.21 17.16 8.66
CA ALA A 17 31.48 18.33 8.17
C ALA A 17 32.15 18.99 6.96
N VAL A 18 33.47 19.00 6.90
CA VAL A 18 34.24 19.52 5.74
C VAL A 18 34.16 18.57 4.57
N THR A 19 34.21 17.24 4.81
CA THR A 19 34.00 16.21 3.75
C THR A 19 32.59 16.29 3.20
N PHE A 20 31.58 16.37 4.06
CA PHE A 20 30.17 16.54 3.68
C PHE A 20 29.90 17.85 2.91
N ALA A 21 30.55 18.94 3.30
CA ALA A 21 30.44 20.23 2.59
C ALA A 21 31.19 20.21 1.24
N GLN A 22 32.28 19.45 1.15
CA GLN A 22 33.05 19.28 -0.07
C GLN A 22 32.36 18.33 -1.05
N GLU A 23 31.72 17.27 -0.57
CA GLU A 23 30.83 16.38 -1.35
C GLU A 23 29.59 17.12 -1.86
N ARG A 24 28.97 17.98 -1.04
CA ARG A 24 27.87 18.84 -1.50
C ARG A 24 28.26 19.78 -2.61
N LYS A 25 29.44 20.40 -2.57
CA LYS A 25 29.91 21.30 -3.63
C LYS A 25 30.24 20.55 -4.94
N GLN A 26 30.66 19.29 -4.88
CA GLN A 26 30.94 18.48 -6.06
C GLN A 26 29.65 17.95 -6.74
N ASN A 27 28.54 17.93 -6.02
CA ASN A 27 27.25 17.42 -6.48
C ASN A 27 26.26 18.50 -6.94
N GLU A 28 26.62 19.79 -6.92
CA GLU A 28 25.71 20.86 -7.34
C GLU A 28 25.46 20.79 -8.85
N VAL A 29 24.21 20.48 -9.22
CA VAL A 29 23.75 20.61 -10.60
C VAL A 29 23.27 22.02 -10.89
N VAL A 30 23.33 22.39 -12.16
CA VAL A 30 22.74 23.65 -12.63
C VAL A 30 21.22 23.46 -12.73
N TRP A 31 20.49 24.39 -12.13
CA TRP A 31 19.04 24.43 -12.23
C TRP A 31 18.59 25.41 -13.31
N LYS A 32 17.64 25.03 -14.13
CA LYS A 32 17.13 25.83 -15.24
C LYS A 32 15.61 25.85 -15.24
N GLU A 33 15.04 27.02 -15.48
CA GLU A 33 13.60 27.12 -15.71
C GLU A 33 13.26 26.65 -17.12
N MET A 34 12.26 25.76 -17.21
CA MET A 34 11.73 25.20 -18.45
C MET A 34 10.20 25.18 -18.37
N ASN A 35 9.53 25.99 -19.19
CA ASN A 35 8.07 26.02 -19.30
C ASN A 35 7.31 26.13 -17.96
N GLY A 36 7.85 26.93 -17.02
CA GLY A 36 7.22 27.17 -15.72
C GLY A 36 7.61 26.23 -14.58
N VAL A 37 8.52 25.27 -14.85
CA VAL A 37 9.10 24.42 -13.80
C VAL A 37 10.63 24.56 -13.78
N THR A 38 11.20 24.56 -12.59
CA THR A 38 12.67 24.58 -12.41
C THR A 38 13.18 23.16 -12.31
N VAL A 39 14.06 22.78 -13.21
CA VAL A 39 14.58 21.42 -13.37
C VAL A 39 16.10 21.37 -13.27
N PRO A 40 16.70 20.28 -12.77
CA PRO A 40 18.15 20.10 -12.76
C PRO A 40 18.64 19.74 -14.17
N LEU A 41 19.84 20.19 -14.55
CA LEU A 41 20.51 19.78 -15.79
C LEU A 41 21.54 18.70 -15.50
N PRO A 42 21.74 17.72 -16.40
CA PRO A 42 22.81 16.76 -16.27
C PRO A 42 24.18 17.45 -16.21
N PRO A 43 25.09 16.99 -15.35
CA PRO A 43 26.49 17.46 -15.36
C PRO A 43 27.16 17.21 -16.70
N THR A 44 28.20 17.99 -17.01
CA THR A 44 28.94 17.87 -18.28
C THR A 44 29.95 16.73 -18.30
N GLU A 45 30.42 16.32 -17.10
CA GLU A 45 31.37 15.21 -16.97
C GLU A 45 30.70 13.83 -17.01
N HIS A 46 31.46 12.83 -17.50
CA HIS A 46 31.12 11.41 -17.47
C HIS A 46 32.06 10.63 -16.53
N PRO A 47 31.60 9.62 -15.76
CA PRO A 47 30.20 9.19 -15.68
C PRO A 47 29.32 10.16 -14.85
N ARG A 48 28.08 10.30 -15.28
CA ARG A 48 27.03 11.09 -14.60
C ARG A 48 25.75 10.33 -14.33
N LEU A 49 25.65 9.13 -14.87
CA LEU A 49 24.51 8.23 -14.72
C LEU A 49 24.84 7.09 -13.74
N PHE A 50 24.03 6.92 -12.69
CA PHE A 50 24.11 5.88 -11.66
C PHE A 50 25.29 5.95 -10.72
N VAL A 51 26.41 6.52 -11.12
CA VAL A 51 27.64 6.66 -10.33
C VAL A 51 28.43 7.89 -10.84
N ARG A 52 29.16 8.55 -9.95
CA ARG A 52 30.03 9.68 -10.30
C ARG A 52 31.49 9.26 -10.17
N SER A 53 32.37 9.99 -10.84
CA SER A 53 33.82 9.66 -10.89
C SER A 53 34.47 9.54 -9.52
N TRP A 54 34.09 10.36 -8.56
CA TRP A 54 34.62 10.31 -7.17
C TRP A 54 34.05 9.15 -6.34
N GLU A 55 32.98 8.48 -6.76
CA GLU A 55 32.44 7.29 -6.10
C GLU A 55 33.14 5.99 -6.53
N ILE A 56 33.97 6.01 -7.58
CA ILE A 56 34.67 4.83 -8.10
C ILE A 56 35.54 4.13 -7.06
N PRO A 57 36.30 4.83 -6.19
CA PRO A 57 37.07 4.18 -5.12
C PRO A 57 36.17 3.35 -4.18
N ALA A 58 35.05 3.92 -3.71
CA ALA A 58 34.09 3.19 -2.86
C ALA A 58 33.43 2.02 -3.61
N LEU A 59 33.17 2.16 -4.91
CA LEU A 59 32.67 1.07 -5.74
C LEU A 59 33.67 -0.10 -5.80
N LYS A 60 34.99 0.17 -5.89
CA LYS A 60 36.03 -0.87 -5.82
C LYS A 60 35.97 -1.65 -4.50
N GLU A 61 35.80 -0.94 -3.38
CA GLU A 61 35.64 -1.58 -2.07
C GLU A 61 34.39 -2.44 -2.00
N LYS A 62 33.26 -1.94 -2.51
CA LYS A 62 32.01 -2.71 -2.63
C LYS A 62 32.18 -3.99 -3.48
N MET A 63 32.93 -3.95 -4.55
CA MET A 63 33.21 -5.14 -5.39
C MET A 63 34.00 -6.20 -4.65
N GLU A 64 34.89 -5.81 -3.74
CA GLU A 64 35.67 -6.73 -2.90
C GLU A 64 34.88 -7.25 -1.68
N HIS A 65 33.81 -6.58 -1.27
CA HIS A 65 32.94 -7.04 -0.20
C HIS A 65 32.28 -8.40 -0.54
N ALA A 66 31.97 -9.22 0.48
CA ALA A 66 31.39 -10.55 0.28
C ALA A 66 30.07 -10.52 -0.52
N GLU A 67 29.20 -9.55 -0.25
CA GLU A 67 27.95 -9.37 -0.98
C GLU A 67 28.20 -8.87 -2.41
N GLY A 68 29.12 -7.94 -2.62
CA GLY A 68 29.51 -7.47 -3.96
C GLY A 68 30.02 -8.62 -4.83
N LYS A 69 30.90 -9.47 -4.29
CA LYS A 69 31.37 -10.69 -4.95
C LYS A 69 30.23 -11.66 -5.29
N LYS A 70 29.22 -11.75 -4.44
CA LYS A 70 28.03 -12.57 -4.68
C LYS A 70 27.17 -12.01 -5.83
N ILE A 71 26.95 -10.69 -5.87
CA ILE A 71 26.23 -10.00 -6.96
C ILE A 71 26.98 -10.18 -8.27
N LEU A 72 28.28 -9.92 -8.31
CA LEU A 72 29.11 -10.10 -9.49
C LEU A 72 29.12 -11.55 -10.01
N ARG A 73 29.11 -12.54 -9.13
CA ARG A 73 28.93 -13.95 -9.52
C ARG A 73 27.60 -14.22 -10.18
N LYS A 74 26.49 -13.61 -9.67
CA LYS A 74 25.17 -13.72 -10.30
C LYS A 74 25.17 -13.08 -11.71
N LEU A 75 25.77 -11.89 -11.86
CA LEU A 75 25.92 -11.22 -13.16
C LEU A 75 26.75 -12.05 -14.15
N ARG A 76 27.92 -12.59 -13.72
CA ARG A 76 28.74 -13.47 -14.56
C ARG A 76 27.99 -14.73 -14.97
N LYS A 77 27.23 -15.34 -14.06
CA LYS A 77 26.38 -16.49 -14.42
C LYS A 77 25.30 -16.11 -15.43
N ALA A 78 24.73 -14.93 -15.31
CA ALA A 78 23.69 -14.46 -16.22
C ALA A 78 24.25 -14.05 -17.60
N SER A 79 25.53 -13.71 -17.72
CA SER A 79 26.20 -13.35 -18.99
C SER A 79 26.50 -14.56 -19.87
N VAL A 80 26.42 -15.79 -19.35
CA VAL A 80 26.59 -17.00 -20.16
C VAL A 80 25.41 -17.15 -21.12
N PRO A 81 25.65 -17.34 -22.43
CA PRO A 81 24.56 -17.56 -23.37
C PRO A 81 23.74 -18.79 -22.99
N ARG A 82 22.45 -18.69 -23.12
CA ARG A 82 21.55 -19.82 -22.89
C ARG A 82 21.57 -20.80 -24.05
N THR A 83 21.31 -22.04 -23.75
CA THR A 83 21.12 -23.07 -24.77
C THR A 83 19.73 -22.88 -25.44
N ALA A 84 19.58 -23.34 -26.68
CA ALA A 84 18.33 -23.33 -27.40
C ALA A 84 17.19 -24.06 -26.65
N GLU A 85 17.53 -25.05 -25.83
CA GLU A 85 16.59 -25.80 -24.99
C GLU A 85 16.10 -24.95 -23.80
N GLU A 86 16.98 -24.18 -23.18
CA GLU A 86 16.62 -23.25 -22.10
C GLU A 86 15.77 -22.10 -22.63
N GLU A 87 16.05 -21.57 -23.83
CA GLU A 87 15.24 -20.57 -24.51
C GLU A 87 13.85 -21.13 -24.88
N ALA A 88 13.80 -22.41 -25.28
CA ALA A 88 12.54 -23.06 -25.63
C ALA A 88 11.61 -23.26 -24.42
N LYS A 89 12.13 -23.51 -23.23
CA LYS A 89 11.36 -23.63 -21.97
C LYS A 89 10.66 -22.34 -21.55
N GLU A 90 11.15 -21.19 -21.97
CA GLU A 90 10.54 -19.89 -21.69
C GLU A 90 9.53 -19.44 -22.75
N LYS A 91 9.33 -20.24 -23.81
CA LYS A 91 8.41 -19.94 -24.93
C LYS A 91 6.99 -19.62 -24.51
N ASP A 92 6.47 -20.22 -23.46
CA ASP A 92 5.05 -20.14 -23.05
C ASP A 92 4.73 -18.91 -22.18
N ARG A 93 5.71 -18.10 -21.73
CA ARG A 93 5.52 -17.03 -20.77
C ARG A 93 5.48 -15.60 -21.34
N GLY A 94 5.46 -15.40 -22.66
CA GLY A 94 5.44 -14.07 -23.27
C GLY A 94 6.70 -13.21 -23.07
N PHE A 95 7.67 -13.67 -22.27
CA PHE A 95 8.95 -13.02 -22.00
C PHE A 95 10.13 -13.58 -22.77
N ARG A 96 9.89 -14.24 -23.91
CA ARG A 96 10.94 -14.89 -24.72
C ARG A 96 12.11 -13.97 -25.08
N TYR A 97 11.80 -12.74 -25.40
CA TYR A 97 12.79 -11.77 -25.84
C TYR A 97 13.72 -11.36 -24.70
N TYR A 98 13.15 -11.19 -23.51
CA TYR A 98 13.90 -10.82 -22.32
C TYR A 98 14.98 -11.84 -21.96
N ALA A 99 14.63 -13.12 -22.07
CA ALA A 99 15.55 -14.22 -21.79
C ALA A 99 16.72 -14.27 -22.78
N LYS A 100 16.46 -14.02 -24.06
CA LYS A 100 17.49 -14.01 -25.11
C LYS A 100 18.48 -12.85 -24.94
N MET A 101 17.97 -11.66 -24.59
CA MET A 101 18.79 -10.45 -24.43
C MET A 101 19.57 -10.43 -23.10
N ARG A 102 19.16 -11.24 -22.13
CA ARG A 102 19.73 -11.27 -20.77
C ARG A 102 21.21 -11.56 -20.72
N GLY A 103 21.70 -12.48 -21.55
CA GLY A 103 23.13 -12.83 -21.61
C GLY A 103 23.97 -11.62 -22.03
N VAL A 104 23.61 -11.00 -23.14
CA VAL A 104 24.34 -9.84 -23.68
C VAL A 104 24.27 -8.65 -22.74
N THR A 105 23.08 -8.33 -22.20
CA THR A 105 22.91 -7.18 -21.29
C THR A 105 23.72 -7.36 -20.00
N SER A 106 23.81 -8.56 -19.46
CA SER A 106 24.65 -8.84 -18.29
C SER A 106 26.15 -8.74 -18.65
N GLN A 107 26.54 -9.19 -19.83
CA GLN A 107 27.92 -9.12 -20.31
C GLN A 107 28.38 -7.67 -20.49
N VAL A 108 27.61 -6.84 -21.21
CA VAL A 108 28.00 -5.44 -21.46
C VAL A 108 28.06 -4.61 -20.18
N GLN A 109 27.21 -4.90 -19.18
CA GLN A 109 27.28 -4.27 -17.86
C GLN A 109 28.60 -4.62 -17.15
N LEU A 110 29.03 -5.89 -17.18
CA LEU A 110 30.31 -6.30 -16.60
C LEU A 110 31.51 -5.68 -17.32
N GLN A 111 31.44 -5.58 -18.64
CA GLN A 111 32.50 -4.97 -19.45
C GLN A 111 32.62 -3.47 -19.21
N ALA A 112 31.48 -2.75 -19.14
CA ALA A 112 31.46 -1.33 -18.83
C ALA A 112 31.97 -1.07 -17.41
N LEU A 113 31.58 -1.92 -16.41
CA LEU A 113 32.09 -1.85 -15.06
C LEU A 113 33.60 -2.06 -15.00
N GLU A 114 34.15 -3.03 -15.71
CA GLU A 114 35.58 -3.29 -15.75
C GLU A 114 36.35 -2.09 -16.31
N TYR A 115 35.83 -1.48 -17.37
CA TYR A 115 36.39 -0.23 -17.88
C TYR A 115 36.33 0.90 -16.84
N LEU A 116 35.16 1.12 -16.25
CA LEU A 116 34.93 2.20 -15.30
C LEU A 116 35.90 2.11 -14.09
N VAL A 117 36.13 0.89 -13.61
CA VAL A 117 36.90 0.64 -12.38
C VAL A 117 38.41 0.51 -12.64
N ASN A 118 38.81 -0.17 -13.71
CA ASN A 118 40.20 -0.54 -13.99
C ASN A 118 40.78 0.16 -15.22
N GLY A 119 39.97 0.87 -16.00
CA GLY A 119 40.41 1.59 -17.20
C GLY A 119 40.69 0.69 -18.41
N ASP A 120 40.17 -0.56 -18.41
CA ASP A 120 40.41 -1.50 -19.52
C ASP A 120 39.65 -1.07 -20.78
N ALA A 121 40.37 -0.37 -21.68
CA ALA A 121 39.83 0.12 -22.94
C ALA A 121 39.29 -0.98 -23.86
N THR A 122 39.84 -2.21 -23.76
CA THR A 122 39.35 -3.34 -24.55
C THR A 122 37.95 -3.73 -24.14
N GLN A 123 37.67 -3.73 -22.84
CA GLN A 123 36.34 -4.00 -22.31
C GLN A 123 35.36 -2.89 -22.70
N ALA A 124 35.78 -1.62 -22.62
CA ALA A 124 34.95 -0.50 -23.12
C ALA A 124 34.54 -0.70 -24.58
N ARG A 125 35.51 -0.99 -25.45
CA ARG A 125 35.24 -1.19 -26.89
C ARG A 125 34.30 -2.39 -27.11
N SER A 126 34.50 -3.49 -26.39
CA SER A 126 33.61 -4.64 -26.47
C SER A 126 32.19 -4.30 -26.01
N ALA A 127 32.04 -3.56 -24.90
CA ALA A 127 30.74 -3.13 -24.40
C ALA A 127 30.01 -2.22 -25.42
N ILE A 128 30.71 -1.23 -25.95
CA ILE A 128 30.16 -0.26 -26.93
C ILE A 128 29.61 -1.01 -28.17
N VAL A 129 30.42 -1.84 -28.80
CA VAL A 129 30.05 -2.53 -30.04
C VAL A 129 28.90 -3.52 -29.77
N SER A 130 29.02 -4.38 -28.74
CA SER A 130 28.01 -5.39 -28.43
C SER A 130 26.67 -4.76 -28.03
N MET A 131 26.70 -3.63 -27.32
CA MET A 131 25.44 -2.95 -26.96
C MET A 131 24.81 -2.27 -28.14
N LEU A 132 25.58 -1.61 -29.02
CA LEU A 132 25.06 -0.99 -30.23
C LEU A 132 24.39 -2.01 -31.16
N ASP A 133 25.04 -3.16 -31.38
CA ASP A 133 24.46 -4.27 -32.15
C ASP A 133 23.18 -4.79 -31.52
N THR A 134 23.14 -4.85 -30.19
CA THR A 134 21.96 -5.23 -29.44
C THR A 134 20.82 -4.23 -29.64
N LEU A 135 21.10 -2.92 -29.54
CA LEU A 135 20.12 -1.86 -29.79
C LEU A 135 19.55 -1.94 -31.20
N LYS A 136 20.40 -2.08 -32.23
CA LYS A 136 20.02 -2.21 -33.64
C LYS A 136 19.08 -3.38 -33.91
N THR A 137 19.27 -4.48 -33.18
CA THR A 137 18.45 -5.69 -33.34
C THR A 137 17.24 -5.72 -32.41
N THR A 138 17.12 -4.77 -31.47
CA THR A 138 16.02 -4.70 -30.52
C THR A 138 14.72 -4.34 -31.24
N ASN A 139 13.77 -5.27 -31.24
CA ASN A 139 12.42 -5.08 -31.75
C ASN A 139 11.44 -5.94 -30.94
N PHE A 140 10.74 -5.33 -30.00
CA PHE A 140 9.75 -6.00 -29.17
C PHE A 140 8.33 -5.90 -29.74
N GLY A 141 8.15 -5.25 -30.89
CA GLY A 141 6.84 -4.96 -31.45
C GLY A 141 6.09 -3.92 -30.65
N THR A 142 4.83 -3.67 -31.02
CA THR A 142 3.97 -2.64 -30.40
C THR A 142 3.02 -3.20 -29.33
N LYS A 143 3.19 -4.46 -28.92
CA LYS A 143 2.31 -5.06 -27.93
C LYS A 143 2.62 -4.50 -26.54
N ASN A 144 1.58 -4.02 -25.87
CA ASN A 144 1.64 -3.58 -24.48
C ASN A 144 2.32 -4.65 -23.61
N ASP A 145 3.01 -4.26 -22.56
CA ASP A 145 3.84 -5.08 -21.66
C ASP A 145 5.18 -5.58 -22.26
N LEU A 146 5.26 -5.88 -23.54
CA LEU A 146 6.53 -6.26 -24.19
C LEU A 146 7.44 -5.06 -24.40
N SER A 147 6.87 -3.88 -24.69
CA SER A 147 7.61 -2.64 -24.83
C SER A 147 8.39 -2.22 -23.57
N ARG A 148 8.01 -2.75 -22.40
CA ARG A 148 8.75 -2.54 -21.15
C ARG A 148 10.15 -3.16 -21.18
N ALA A 149 10.33 -4.26 -21.89
CA ALA A 149 11.65 -4.85 -22.10
C ALA A 149 12.57 -3.93 -22.94
N SER A 150 11.98 -3.14 -23.86
CA SER A 150 12.73 -2.11 -24.61
C SER A 150 13.36 -1.08 -23.68
N GLY A 151 12.64 -0.65 -22.65
CA GLY A 151 13.15 0.30 -21.67
C GLY A 151 14.36 -0.21 -20.90
N THR A 152 14.41 -1.49 -20.58
CA THR A 152 15.60 -2.08 -19.96
C THR A 152 16.83 -2.02 -20.90
N MET A 153 16.61 -2.19 -22.20
CA MET A 153 17.70 -2.01 -23.19
C MET A 153 18.18 -0.55 -23.22
N MET A 154 17.27 0.40 -23.14
CA MET A 154 17.64 1.81 -23.06
C MET A 154 18.42 2.15 -21.80
N MET A 155 17.97 1.68 -20.64
CA MET A 155 18.66 1.91 -19.36
C MET A 155 20.09 1.36 -19.38
N ILE A 156 20.27 0.11 -19.83
CA ILE A 156 21.58 -0.54 -19.89
C ILE A 156 22.45 0.09 -21.00
N GLY A 157 21.84 0.42 -22.13
CA GLY A 157 22.53 1.14 -23.20
C GLY A 157 23.00 2.52 -22.76
N GLY A 158 22.17 3.25 -22.00
CA GLY A 158 22.54 4.53 -21.39
C GLY A 158 23.71 4.40 -20.43
N MET A 159 23.72 3.32 -19.62
CA MET A 159 24.87 3.00 -18.75
C MET A 159 26.17 2.80 -19.55
N VAL A 160 26.14 1.98 -20.61
CA VAL A 160 27.31 1.74 -21.46
C VAL A 160 27.75 3.03 -22.16
N TYR A 161 26.81 3.81 -22.70
CA TYR A 161 27.07 5.07 -23.32
C TYR A 161 27.79 6.05 -22.38
N ASP A 162 27.25 6.24 -21.18
CA ASP A 162 27.78 7.18 -20.19
C ASP A 162 29.15 6.76 -19.63
N TRP A 163 29.28 5.48 -19.24
CA TRP A 163 30.50 4.98 -18.60
C TRP A 163 31.67 4.82 -19.58
N CYS A 164 31.36 4.57 -20.86
CA CYS A 164 32.37 4.39 -21.89
C CYS A 164 32.48 5.58 -22.86
N TYR A 165 31.91 6.74 -22.50
CA TYR A 165 31.75 7.91 -23.38
C TYR A 165 33.04 8.34 -24.07
N ASP A 166 34.16 8.41 -23.37
CA ASP A 166 35.48 8.82 -23.90
C ASP A 166 36.13 7.79 -24.82
N LYS A 167 35.57 6.58 -24.91
CA LYS A 167 36.00 5.54 -25.84
C LYS A 167 35.11 5.42 -27.08
N MET A 168 34.03 6.20 -27.14
CA MET A 168 33.12 6.22 -28.29
C MET A 168 33.60 7.21 -29.34
N THR A 169 33.47 6.83 -30.62
CA THR A 169 33.61 7.75 -31.73
C THR A 169 32.34 8.62 -31.86
N ALA A 170 32.46 9.76 -32.53
CA ALA A 170 31.31 10.62 -32.80
C ALA A 170 30.21 9.87 -33.60
N GLN A 171 30.58 9.04 -34.55
CA GLN A 171 29.66 8.23 -35.34
C GLN A 171 28.90 7.22 -34.43
N GLU A 172 29.60 6.53 -33.50
CA GLU A 172 28.95 5.60 -32.58
C GLU A 172 27.96 6.32 -31.65
N ARG A 173 28.30 7.51 -31.15
CA ARG A 173 27.37 8.30 -30.34
C ARG A 173 26.12 8.66 -31.14
N GLU A 174 26.27 9.11 -32.40
CA GLU A 174 25.14 9.40 -33.28
C GLU A 174 24.25 8.15 -33.52
N GLU A 175 24.87 6.98 -33.76
CA GLU A 175 24.16 5.73 -33.96
C GLU A 175 23.41 5.28 -32.68
N TYR A 176 24.00 5.44 -31.51
CA TYR A 176 23.33 5.17 -30.24
C TYR A 176 22.10 6.05 -30.03
N VAL A 177 22.22 7.37 -30.25
CA VAL A 177 21.12 8.33 -30.16
C VAL A 177 19.97 7.92 -31.08
N LYS A 178 20.30 7.61 -32.35
CA LYS A 178 19.32 7.14 -33.34
C LYS A 178 18.56 5.91 -32.87
N GLU A 179 19.27 4.91 -32.34
CA GLU A 179 18.63 3.69 -31.87
C GLU A 179 17.82 3.89 -30.60
N PHE A 180 18.26 4.75 -29.69
CA PHE A 180 17.46 5.09 -28.51
C PHE A 180 16.15 5.79 -28.87
N VAL A 181 16.17 6.75 -29.79
CA VAL A 181 14.96 7.43 -30.29
C VAL A 181 14.03 6.42 -30.95
N ARG A 182 14.56 5.56 -31.84
CA ARG A 182 13.79 4.52 -32.53
C ARG A 182 13.11 3.56 -31.52
N ILE A 183 13.83 3.14 -30.49
CA ILE A 183 13.26 2.25 -29.45
C ILE A 183 12.21 2.99 -28.64
N ALA A 184 12.45 4.25 -28.26
CA ALA A 184 11.51 5.06 -27.50
C ALA A 184 10.18 5.25 -28.25
N GLU A 185 10.21 5.45 -29.59
CA GLU A 185 9.01 5.56 -30.42
C GLU A 185 8.14 4.30 -30.38
N THR A 186 8.73 3.13 -30.12
CA THR A 186 7.99 1.85 -30.02
C THR A 186 7.44 1.58 -28.64
N MET A 187 7.79 2.37 -27.65
CA MET A 187 7.30 2.19 -26.27
C MET A 187 5.82 2.52 -26.14
N GLU A 188 5.18 1.91 -25.17
CA GLU A 188 3.77 2.13 -24.83
C GLU A 188 3.46 3.61 -24.56
N CYS A 189 4.36 4.33 -23.89
CA CYS A 189 4.23 5.77 -23.65
C CYS A 189 4.53 6.64 -24.88
N HIS A 190 5.01 6.06 -25.98
CA HIS A 190 5.49 6.75 -27.20
C HIS A 190 6.67 7.71 -26.95
N TYR A 191 7.17 8.30 -28.03
CA TYR A 191 8.17 9.36 -27.98
C TYR A 191 7.84 10.45 -29.03
N PRO A 192 7.80 11.74 -28.70
CA PRO A 192 7.86 12.26 -27.32
C PRO A 192 6.80 11.61 -26.41
N PRO A 193 7.12 11.40 -25.10
CA PRO A 193 6.21 10.67 -24.25
C PRO A 193 4.88 11.41 -24.10
N LYS A 194 3.78 10.67 -24.25
CA LYS A 194 2.45 11.21 -24.00
C LYS A 194 2.24 11.33 -22.49
N ARG A 195 1.62 12.42 -22.05
CA ARG A 195 1.16 12.61 -20.68
C ARG A 195 -0.08 11.75 -20.43
N THR A 196 0.12 10.44 -20.35
CA THR A 196 -0.94 9.49 -20.04
C THR A 196 -0.73 8.94 -18.64
N GLU A 197 -1.76 9.06 -17.81
CA GLU A 197 -1.84 8.41 -16.50
C GLU A 197 -0.67 8.72 -15.53
N PRO A 198 -0.23 9.96 -15.34
CA PRO A 198 0.89 10.29 -14.46
C PRO A 198 0.62 9.92 -13.00
N ILE A 199 -0.64 9.78 -12.61
CA ILE A 199 -1.10 9.50 -11.24
C ILE A 199 -1.11 8.01 -10.95
N ALA A 200 -1.71 7.23 -11.83
CA ALA A 200 -1.77 5.78 -11.69
C ALA A 200 -0.69 5.05 -12.51
N GLY A 201 0.03 5.79 -13.31
CA GLY A 201 1.32 5.51 -13.91
C GLY A 201 1.53 4.19 -14.64
N HIS A 202 0.51 3.51 -15.12
CA HIS A 202 0.62 2.15 -15.66
C HIS A 202 1.68 2.01 -16.76
N SER A 203 1.60 2.83 -17.79
CA SER A 203 2.48 2.71 -18.96
C SER A 203 3.71 3.60 -18.90
N SER A 204 3.66 4.63 -18.07
CA SER A 204 4.70 5.67 -18.06
C SER A 204 5.76 5.47 -16.98
N GLU A 205 5.45 4.81 -15.87
CA GLU A 205 6.34 4.74 -14.71
C GLU A 205 7.70 4.11 -15.05
N TRP A 206 7.70 2.92 -15.65
CA TRP A 206 8.95 2.25 -16.03
C TRP A 206 9.73 3.02 -17.08
N MET A 207 9.03 3.51 -18.09
CA MET A 207 9.62 4.06 -19.28
C MET A 207 10.10 5.48 -19.06
N ILE A 208 9.40 6.24 -18.22
CA ILE A 208 9.73 7.64 -17.92
C ILE A 208 10.63 7.74 -16.71
N LEU A 209 10.24 7.16 -15.57
CA LEU A 209 10.93 7.34 -14.28
C LEU A 209 12.28 6.62 -14.18
N ARG A 210 12.58 5.68 -15.08
CA ARG A 210 13.85 4.96 -15.13
C ARG A 210 14.49 4.99 -16.51
N ASP A 211 13.77 4.49 -17.52
CA ASP A 211 14.40 4.10 -18.78
C ASP A 211 14.76 5.31 -19.66
N MET A 212 13.78 6.15 -20.02
CA MET A 212 14.03 7.36 -20.77
C MET A 212 14.81 8.40 -19.95
N LEU A 213 14.57 8.47 -18.63
CA LEU A 213 15.34 9.35 -17.74
C LEU A 213 16.82 8.99 -17.78
N SER A 214 17.17 7.71 -17.59
CA SER A 214 18.55 7.24 -17.65
C SER A 214 19.20 7.51 -19.02
N CYS A 215 18.48 7.18 -20.07
CA CYS A 215 18.95 7.39 -21.43
C CYS A 215 19.14 8.88 -21.74
N GLY A 216 18.15 9.71 -21.38
CA GLY A 216 18.21 11.17 -21.60
C GLY A 216 19.36 11.84 -20.85
N ILE A 217 19.68 11.40 -19.64
CA ILE A 217 20.87 11.86 -18.89
C ILE A 217 22.15 11.48 -19.66
N ALA A 218 22.24 10.21 -20.11
CA ALA A 218 23.43 9.73 -20.79
C ALA A 218 23.75 10.48 -22.07
N ILE A 219 22.74 10.73 -22.93
CA ILE A 219 22.90 11.32 -24.28
C ILE A 219 22.66 12.84 -24.31
N TYR A 220 22.59 13.52 -23.17
CA TYR A 220 22.18 14.94 -23.08
C TYR A 220 23.00 15.87 -23.96
N ASP A 221 24.29 15.61 -24.14
CA ASP A 221 25.19 16.48 -24.93
C ASP A 221 24.87 16.43 -26.44
N GLU A 222 24.49 15.27 -26.96
CA GLU A 222 24.17 15.06 -28.37
C GLU A 222 22.67 15.22 -28.64
N TYR A 223 21.80 14.87 -27.69
CA TYR A 223 20.34 14.90 -27.88
C TYR A 223 19.61 15.28 -26.60
N PRO A 224 19.56 16.56 -26.24
CA PRO A 224 18.94 17.04 -24.98
C PRO A 224 17.42 16.83 -24.90
N ASP A 225 16.73 16.67 -26.04
CA ASP A 225 15.28 16.65 -26.09
C ASP A 225 14.67 15.50 -25.27
N MET A 226 15.31 14.33 -25.26
CA MET A 226 14.80 13.19 -24.47
C MET A 226 14.79 13.51 -22.97
N TYR A 227 15.88 14.06 -22.46
CA TYR A 227 15.94 14.49 -21.07
C TYR A 227 14.95 15.61 -20.77
N ASN A 228 14.91 16.63 -21.62
CA ASN A 228 14.06 17.79 -21.42
C ASN A 228 12.57 17.41 -21.34
N HIS A 229 12.09 16.52 -22.20
CA HIS A 229 10.72 16.02 -22.15
C HIS A 229 10.43 15.26 -20.85
N VAL A 230 11.32 14.36 -20.47
CA VAL A 230 11.13 13.50 -19.30
C VAL A 230 11.23 14.30 -18.01
N ILE A 231 12.23 15.15 -17.85
CA ILE A 231 12.44 15.90 -16.61
C ILE A 231 11.34 16.94 -16.39
N GLN A 232 10.85 17.57 -17.45
CA GLN A 232 9.72 18.48 -17.35
C GLN A 232 8.47 17.75 -16.87
N MET A 233 8.13 16.60 -17.47
CA MET A 233 7.00 15.78 -17.02
C MET A 233 7.16 15.34 -15.57
N LEU A 234 8.37 14.95 -15.16
CA LEU A 234 8.64 14.51 -13.79
C LEU A 234 8.34 15.62 -12.79
N TYR A 235 8.83 16.83 -13.02
CA TYR A 235 8.66 17.96 -12.11
C TYR A 235 7.26 18.59 -12.17
N GLU A 236 6.61 18.56 -13.33
CA GLU A 236 5.27 19.14 -13.51
C GLU A 236 4.15 18.20 -13.03
N ASP A 237 4.24 16.92 -13.38
CA ASP A 237 3.13 15.98 -13.20
C ASP A 237 3.39 14.91 -12.11
N TYR A 238 4.60 14.32 -12.06
CA TYR A 238 4.86 13.14 -11.23
C TYR A 238 5.21 13.49 -9.78
N ILE A 239 6.15 14.39 -9.56
CA ILE A 239 6.61 14.77 -8.21
C ILE A 239 5.47 15.38 -7.37
N PRO A 240 4.65 16.32 -7.87
CA PRO A 240 3.57 16.89 -7.05
C PRO A 240 2.58 15.85 -6.53
N VAL A 241 2.18 14.91 -7.39
CA VAL A 241 1.25 13.84 -7.01
C VAL A 241 1.89 12.87 -6.01
N ARG A 242 3.16 12.48 -6.24
CA ARG A 242 3.88 11.59 -5.33
C ARG A 242 4.04 12.22 -3.96
N ASN A 243 4.43 13.49 -3.90
CA ASN A 243 4.57 14.21 -2.64
C ASN A 243 3.24 14.32 -1.88
N TYR A 244 2.13 14.53 -2.58
CA TYR A 244 0.80 14.48 -1.97
C TYR A 244 0.48 13.07 -1.42
N THR A 245 0.76 12.04 -2.20
CA THR A 245 0.52 10.65 -1.83
C THR A 245 1.41 10.22 -0.66
N TYR A 246 2.70 10.57 -0.70
CA TYR A 246 3.68 10.15 0.32
C TYR A 246 3.45 10.78 1.69
N LYS A 247 2.84 11.95 1.78
CA LYS A 247 2.41 12.52 3.07
C LYS A 247 1.47 11.58 3.85
N GLY A 248 0.70 10.77 3.16
CA GLY A 248 -0.09 9.70 3.78
C GLY A 248 0.71 8.42 4.07
N MET A 249 2.00 8.38 3.76
CA MET A 249 2.91 7.26 4.06
C MET A 249 2.41 5.91 3.55
N ASN A 250 1.76 5.88 2.38
CA ASN A 250 1.19 4.67 1.79
C ASN A 250 1.20 4.75 0.25
N TYR A 251 0.74 3.67 -0.41
CA TYR A 251 0.67 3.58 -1.86
C TYR A 251 -0.73 3.15 -2.33
N HIS A 252 -1.32 3.90 -3.25
CA HIS A 252 -2.73 3.78 -3.63
C HIS A 252 -3.13 2.49 -4.37
N GLN A 253 -2.19 1.77 -4.98
CA GLN A 253 -2.49 0.56 -5.75
C GLN A 253 -2.39 -0.75 -4.94
N GLY A 254 -2.24 -0.63 -3.63
CA GLY A 254 -2.27 -1.75 -2.71
C GLY A 254 -1.03 -2.65 -2.74
N SER A 255 -1.12 -3.76 -2.01
CA SER A 255 0.01 -4.63 -1.70
C SER A 255 0.57 -5.39 -2.90
N GLY A 256 -0.20 -5.57 -3.97
CA GLY A 256 0.25 -6.27 -5.18
C GLY A 256 1.13 -5.40 -6.07
N TYR A 257 0.77 -4.16 -6.26
CA TYR A 257 1.40 -3.27 -7.24
C TYR A 257 2.49 -2.34 -6.67
N ILE A 258 2.57 -2.18 -5.36
CA ILE A 258 3.63 -1.40 -4.71
C ILE A 258 5.03 -1.89 -5.09
N THR A 259 5.22 -3.21 -5.23
CA THR A 259 6.53 -3.78 -5.62
C THR A 259 7.01 -3.32 -6.98
N VAL A 260 6.08 -3.07 -7.88
CA VAL A 260 6.37 -2.74 -9.27
C VAL A 260 6.41 -1.24 -9.46
N ARG A 261 5.39 -0.55 -8.94
CA ARG A 261 5.19 0.89 -9.19
C ARG A 261 6.10 1.75 -8.32
N PHE A 262 6.10 1.52 -7.03
CA PHE A 262 6.93 2.27 -6.10
C PHE A 262 8.44 2.07 -6.34
N THR A 263 8.84 0.90 -6.86
CA THR A 263 10.22 0.67 -7.31
C THR A 263 10.67 1.70 -8.36
N ASN A 264 9.77 2.14 -9.24
CA ASN A 264 10.14 3.12 -10.27
C ASN A 264 10.29 4.53 -9.70
N ASP A 265 9.49 4.88 -8.71
CA ASP A 265 9.66 6.13 -7.98
C ASP A 265 11.02 6.14 -7.25
N LEU A 266 11.40 5.04 -6.62
CA LEU A 266 12.71 4.89 -6.00
C LEU A 266 13.87 4.89 -7.02
N ASN A 267 13.68 4.34 -8.21
CA ASN A 267 14.68 4.43 -9.27
C ASN A 267 14.92 5.88 -9.69
N SER A 268 13.86 6.67 -9.93
CA SER A 268 14.02 8.08 -10.28
C SER A 268 14.66 8.90 -9.16
N LEU A 269 14.35 8.59 -7.89
CA LEU A 269 15.00 9.17 -6.72
C LEU A 269 16.52 8.94 -6.77
N TRP A 270 16.94 7.68 -6.87
CA TRP A 270 18.35 7.31 -6.93
C TRP A 270 19.07 7.90 -8.14
N ILE A 271 18.45 7.85 -9.32
CA ILE A 271 19.04 8.35 -10.57
C ILE A 271 19.31 9.85 -10.46
N LEU A 272 18.34 10.62 -10.00
CA LEU A 272 18.48 12.07 -9.89
C LEU A 272 19.36 12.50 -8.72
N ASP A 273 19.34 11.76 -7.62
CA ASP A 273 20.27 12.00 -6.52
C ASP A 273 21.73 11.78 -6.96
N LYS A 274 22.02 10.67 -7.64
CA LYS A 274 23.34 10.37 -8.21
C LYS A 274 23.76 11.36 -9.29
N MET A 275 22.81 11.89 -10.07
CA MET A 275 23.08 12.98 -10.98
C MET A 275 23.49 14.27 -10.25
N GLY A 276 23.04 14.46 -9.01
CA GLY A 276 23.33 15.62 -8.16
C GLY A 276 22.12 16.51 -7.86
N ALA A 277 20.91 16.11 -8.23
CA ALA A 277 19.69 16.86 -7.94
C ALA A 277 19.23 16.73 -6.46
N GLY A 278 19.78 15.76 -5.71
CA GLY A 278 19.39 15.45 -4.33
C GLY A 278 18.00 14.79 -4.25
N ALA A 279 17.42 14.80 -3.05
CA ALA A 279 16.12 14.21 -2.80
C ALA A 279 15.02 15.00 -3.53
N ILE A 280 14.31 14.33 -4.44
CA ILE A 280 13.25 14.93 -5.25
C ILE A 280 11.84 14.72 -4.68
N TYR A 281 11.68 13.79 -3.73
CA TYR A 281 10.41 13.46 -3.12
C TYR A 281 10.34 13.88 -1.66
N ASP A 282 9.10 13.97 -1.15
CA ASP A 282 8.84 14.24 0.26
C ASP A 282 9.49 13.14 1.14
N PRO A 283 10.18 13.51 2.24
CA PRO A 283 10.84 12.54 3.12
C PRO A 283 9.93 11.44 3.67
N SER A 284 8.62 11.68 3.74
CA SER A 284 7.64 10.66 4.16
C SER A 284 7.59 9.45 3.20
N GLN A 285 8.21 9.55 2.01
CA GLN A 285 8.40 8.43 1.09
C GLN A 285 9.07 7.23 1.78
N GLN A 286 9.99 7.45 2.71
CA GLN A 286 10.63 6.42 3.52
C GLN A 286 9.62 5.44 4.12
N TYR A 287 8.50 5.97 4.62
CA TYR A 287 7.52 5.19 5.37
C TYR A 287 6.45 4.50 4.50
N VAL A 288 6.49 4.66 3.19
CA VAL A 288 5.51 4.01 2.29
C VAL A 288 5.56 2.49 2.43
N MET A 289 6.76 1.91 2.48
CA MET A 289 6.95 0.47 2.62
C MET A 289 6.58 -0.09 4.00
N TYR A 290 6.42 0.75 5.00
CA TYR A 290 5.97 0.32 6.34
C TYR A 290 4.54 -0.22 6.31
N ASP A 291 3.70 0.18 5.33
CA ASP A 291 2.40 -0.44 5.12
C ASP A 291 2.52 -1.97 4.96
N LEU A 292 3.53 -2.45 4.23
CA LEU A 292 3.77 -3.88 4.05
C LEU A 292 4.28 -4.56 5.33
N ILE A 293 5.08 -3.87 6.14
CA ILE A 293 5.53 -4.41 7.44
C ILE A 293 4.31 -4.65 8.33
N TYR A 294 3.42 -3.67 8.43
CA TYR A 294 2.22 -3.75 9.26
C TYR A 294 1.16 -4.71 8.71
N ARG A 295 1.00 -4.82 7.39
CA ARG A 295 0.10 -5.79 6.74
C ARG A 295 0.57 -7.22 6.80
N ARG A 296 1.84 -7.44 7.12
CA ARG A 296 2.36 -8.80 7.21
C ARG A 296 1.71 -9.53 8.36
N ARG A 297 1.04 -10.61 8.01
CA ARG A 297 0.38 -11.51 8.96
C ARG A 297 1.41 -12.40 9.67
N PRO A 298 1.10 -12.96 10.84
CA PRO A 298 1.97 -13.92 11.53
C PRO A 298 2.38 -15.13 10.70
N ASP A 299 1.57 -15.58 9.74
CA ASP A 299 1.90 -16.65 8.80
C ASP A 299 2.86 -16.22 7.66
N GLY A 300 3.35 -14.99 7.69
CA GLY A 300 4.27 -14.43 6.70
C GLY A 300 3.63 -13.94 5.40
N GLN A 301 2.32 -14.13 5.22
CA GLN A 301 1.58 -13.59 4.09
C GLN A 301 1.17 -12.13 4.34
N MET A 302 0.67 -11.46 3.30
CA MET A 302 0.14 -10.10 3.40
C MET A 302 -1.39 -10.11 3.50
N MET A 303 -1.95 -9.19 4.27
CA MET A 303 -3.34 -8.83 4.07
C MET A 303 -3.50 -8.22 2.68
N PRO A 304 -4.41 -8.73 1.85
CA PRO A 304 -4.58 -8.22 0.49
C PRO A 304 -5.10 -6.77 0.49
N ALA A 305 -4.70 -6.01 -0.51
CA ALA A 305 -5.24 -4.68 -0.80
C ALA A 305 -5.13 -4.40 -2.29
N GLY A 306 -6.20 -3.91 -2.91
CA GLY A 306 -6.26 -3.67 -4.35
C GLY A 306 -6.16 -4.95 -5.19
N ASP A 307 -5.85 -4.80 -6.47
CA ASP A 307 -5.66 -5.93 -7.38
C ASP A 307 -4.42 -6.75 -6.99
N VAL A 308 -4.63 -7.85 -6.31
CA VAL A 308 -3.59 -8.75 -5.82
C VAL A 308 -3.99 -10.21 -6.01
N ASN A 309 -3.00 -11.05 -6.26
CA ASN A 309 -3.22 -12.49 -6.23
C ASN A 309 -3.42 -12.95 -4.78
N PRO A 310 -4.24 -13.97 -4.55
CA PRO A 310 -4.40 -14.54 -3.21
C PRO A 310 -3.05 -14.94 -2.61
N ALA A 311 -2.97 -14.85 -1.31
CA ALA A 311 -1.80 -15.29 -0.57
C ALA A 311 -1.51 -16.77 -0.83
N ARG A 312 -0.22 -17.09 -0.97
CA ARG A 312 0.27 -18.45 -1.17
C ARG A 312 1.35 -18.73 -0.13
N ARG A 313 1.07 -19.61 0.81
CA ARG A 313 2.01 -19.97 1.90
C ARG A 313 3.30 -20.58 1.39
N ASP A 314 3.26 -21.29 0.26
CA ASP A 314 4.45 -21.85 -0.41
C ASP A 314 5.28 -20.80 -1.18
N LYS A 315 4.67 -19.64 -1.47
CA LYS A 315 5.32 -18.54 -2.20
C LYS A 315 4.92 -17.19 -1.62
N PRO A 316 5.51 -16.79 -0.48
CA PRO A 316 5.28 -15.47 0.08
C PRO A 316 5.66 -14.40 -0.94
N GLN A 317 4.89 -13.33 -0.97
CA GLN A 317 5.14 -12.19 -1.85
C GLN A 317 6.53 -11.62 -1.61
N ASN A 318 7.17 -11.16 -2.68
CA ASN A 318 8.53 -10.65 -2.64
C ASN A 318 8.53 -9.14 -2.84
N TYR A 319 9.00 -8.42 -1.86
CA TYR A 319 9.12 -6.96 -1.82
C TYR A 319 10.58 -6.49 -1.77
N SER A 320 11.51 -7.38 -2.06
CA SER A 320 12.94 -7.13 -1.83
C SER A 320 13.50 -5.95 -2.61
N MET A 321 13.07 -5.73 -3.86
CA MET A 321 13.62 -4.63 -4.67
C MET A 321 13.31 -3.25 -4.10
N PRO A 322 12.03 -2.85 -3.88
CA PRO A 322 11.76 -1.55 -3.28
C PRO A 322 12.25 -1.46 -1.83
N ALA A 323 12.24 -2.55 -1.08
CA ALA A 323 12.79 -2.56 0.27
C ALA A 323 14.30 -2.26 0.28
N MET A 324 15.08 -2.87 -0.63
CA MET A 324 16.52 -2.61 -0.76
C MET A 324 16.81 -1.17 -1.15
N LEU A 325 16.10 -0.65 -2.15
CA LEU A 325 16.30 0.72 -2.63
C LEU A 325 15.98 1.75 -1.54
N ALA A 326 14.85 1.58 -0.84
CA ALA A 326 14.44 2.49 0.22
C ALA A 326 15.33 2.34 1.46
N ALA A 327 15.65 1.11 1.89
CA ALA A 327 16.54 0.87 3.02
C ALA A 327 17.88 1.58 2.87
N SER A 328 18.49 1.42 1.71
CA SER A 328 19.82 1.99 1.46
C SER A 328 19.81 3.50 1.22
N TYR A 329 18.68 4.06 0.74
CA TYR A 329 18.55 5.50 0.55
C TYR A 329 18.30 6.25 1.86
N TYR A 330 17.46 5.67 2.71
CA TYR A 330 17.02 6.30 3.97
C TYR A 330 17.76 5.79 5.21
N ASP A 331 18.73 4.90 5.04
CA ASP A 331 19.44 4.23 6.14
C ASP A 331 18.47 3.53 7.12
N ASP A 332 17.48 2.80 6.55
CA ASP A 332 16.37 2.24 7.29
C ASP A 332 16.56 0.74 7.62
N PRO A 333 16.82 0.39 8.89
CA PRO A 333 17.10 -0.99 9.28
C PRO A 333 15.87 -1.91 9.20
N TYR A 334 14.64 -1.41 9.31
CA TYR A 334 13.44 -2.25 9.19
C TYR A 334 13.20 -2.66 7.75
N LEU A 335 13.45 -1.75 6.80
CA LEU A 335 13.38 -2.08 5.38
C LEU A 335 14.55 -2.98 4.95
N ALA A 336 15.73 -2.83 5.54
CA ALA A 336 16.84 -3.76 5.35
C ALA A 336 16.44 -5.18 5.82
N TYR A 337 15.78 -5.31 6.95
CA TYR A 337 15.24 -6.59 7.42
C TYR A 337 14.23 -7.21 6.44
N GLU A 338 13.32 -6.41 5.87
CA GLU A 338 12.39 -6.88 4.86
C GLU A 338 13.11 -7.40 3.59
N TYR A 339 14.19 -6.75 3.16
CA TYR A 339 15.05 -7.25 2.09
C TYR A 339 15.71 -8.58 2.47
N ASP A 340 16.31 -8.67 3.66
CA ASP A 340 17.07 -9.83 4.12
C ASP A 340 16.22 -11.10 4.30
N ARG A 341 14.92 -10.95 4.54
CA ARG A 341 13.99 -12.09 4.65
C ARG A 341 13.96 -12.97 3.41
N LYS A 342 14.07 -12.39 2.21
CA LYS A 342 14.06 -13.10 0.94
C LYS A 342 14.72 -12.28 -0.16
N PRO A 343 16.05 -12.13 -0.12
CA PRO A 343 16.75 -11.34 -1.12
C PRO A 343 16.51 -11.89 -2.53
N ASN A 344 15.85 -11.11 -3.38
CA ASN A 344 15.61 -11.46 -4.77
C ASN A 344 15.54 -10.19 -5.61
N VAL A 345 16.64 -9.90 -6.30
CA VAL A 345 16.76 -8.80 -7.24
C VAL A 345 16.77 -9.36 -8.65
N GLU A 346 16.01 -8.76 -9.53
CA GLU A 346 15.96 -9.15 -10.94
C GLU A 346 17.31 -8.93 -11.62
N THR A 347 17.66 -9.80 -12.54
CA THR A 347 19.01 -9.84 -13.14
C THR A 347 19.44 -8.51 -13.74
N HIS A 348 18.54 -7.79 -14.40
CA HIS A 348 18.83 -6.50 -15.02
C HIS A 348 19.05 -5.35 -14.01
N MET A 349 18.67 -5.57 -12.75
CA MET A 349 18.84 -4.62 -11.65
C MET A 349 20.04 -4.97 -10.75
N LEU A 350 20.75 -6.08 -11.00
CA LEU A 350 21.88 -6.49 -10.16
C LEU A 350 23.03 -5.48 -10.15
N MET A 351 23.23 -4.76 -11.26
CA MET A 351 24.21 -3.67 -11.29
C MET A 351 23.82 -2.53 -10.36
N LEU A 352 22.55 -2.15 -10.36
CA LEU A 352 22.05 -1.11 -9.45
C LEU A 352 22.06 -1.58 -7.98
N GLU A 353 21.82 -2.89 -7.72
CA GLU A 353 22.05 -3.47 -6.39
C GLU A 353 23.51 -3.31 -5.95
N LEU A 354 24.47 -3.58 -6.82
CA LEU A 354 25.89 -3.40 -6.51
C LEU A 354 26.24 -1.93 -6.20
N LEU A 355 25.71 -1.01 -6.99
CA LEU A 355 26.01 0.42 -6.87
C LEU A 355 25.36 1.05 -5.62
N TRP A 356 24.08 0.74 -5.38
CA TRP A 356 23.24 1.52 -4.47
C TRP A 356 22.96 0.84 -3.14
N ARG A 357 23.02 -0.51 -3.07
CA ARG A 357 22.76 -1.19 -1.79
C ARG A 357 23.87 -0.87 -0.79
N ASP A 358 23.49 -0.49 0.42
CA ASP A 358 24.38 -0.46 1.56
C ASP A 358 24.56 -1.88 2.11
N PHE A 359 25.81 -2.39 2.06
CA PHE A 359 26.13 -3.74 2.53
C PHE A 359 26.37 -3.82 4.05
N ASP A 360 26.59 -2.69 4.70
CA ASP A 360 26.87 -2.59 6.13
C ASP A 360 25.62 -2.34 6.95
N LEU A 361 24.54 -1.86 6.33
CA LEU A 361 23.25 -1.65 6.97
C LEU A 361 22.68 -3.00 7.46
N LYS A 362 22.50 -3.11 8.78
CA LYS A 362 21.97 -4.32 9.42
C LYS A 362 20.47 -4.25 9.55
N GLY A 363 19.79 -5.30 9.09
CA GLY A 363 18.35 -5.45 9.26
C GLY A 363 17.95 -5.57 10.73
N LYS A 364 16.87 -4.88 11.12
CA LYS A 364 16.26 -4.92 12.43
C LYS A 364 14.81 -5.40 12.31
N ALA A 365 14.46 -6.43 13.10
CA ALA A 365 13.08 -6.92 13.14
C ALA A 365 12.11 -5.84 13.66
N PRO A 366 10.83 -5.88 13.24
CA PRO A 366 9.86 -4.82 13.57
C PRO A 366 9.27 -4.90 14.98
N ASP A 367 9.80 -5.75 15.85
CA ASP A 367 9.22 -6.10 17.16
C ASP A 367 9.08 -4.91 18.11
N ASP A 368 9.86 -3.86 17.89
CA ASP A 368 9.85 -2.63 18.66
C ASP A 368 9.15 -1.47 17.93
N LEU A 369 8.48 -1.72 16.81
CA LEU A 369 7.60 -0.72 16.20
C LEU A 369 6.27 -0.62 16.98
N PRO A 370 5.62 0.55 16.97
CA PRO A 370 4.28 0.70 17.53
C PRO A 370 3.30 -0.34 17.00
N LEU A 371 2.34 -0.78 17.82
CA LEU A 371 1.35 -1.78 17.39
C LEU A 371 0.27 -1.23 16.47
N THR A 372 0.14 0.09 16.35
CA THR A 372 -0.81 0.73 15.45
C THR A 372 -0.11 1.69 14.51
N ARG A 373 -0.51 1.65 13.26
CA ARG A 373 -0.08 2.57 12.22
C ARG A 373 -1.28 3.22 11.56
N TYR A 374 -1.26 4.53 11.51
CA TYR A 374 -2.21 5.33 10.74
C TYR A 374 -1.54 5.91 9.50
N SER A 375 -2.17 5.73 8.35
CA SER A 375 -1.84 6.35 7.07
C SER A 375 -2.83 7.48 6.83
N GLY A 376 -2.35 8.72 6.95
CA GLY A 376 -3.19 9.92 6.86
C GLY A 376 -3.72 10.22 5.46
N THR A 377 -4.16 11.44 5.24
CA THR A 377 -4.59 11.92 3.92
C THR A 377 -3.48 11.70 2.88
N PRO A 378 -3.81 11.10 1.72
CA PRO A 378 -5.13 10.89 1.11
C PRO A 378 -5.77 9.51 1.35
N PHE A 379 -5.30 8.73 2.29
CA PHE A 379 -5.78 7.34 2.50
C PHE A 379 -6.81 7.21 3.61
N GLY A 380 -6.51 7.67 4.83
CA GLY A 380 -7.33 7.40 5.99
C GLY A 380 -7.39 5.92 6.33
N TRP A 381 -6.23 5.22 6.36
CA TRP A 381 -6.14 3.79 6.66
C TRP A 381 -5.44 3.57 7.99
N MET A 382 -5.89 2.57 8.73
CA MET A 382 -5.29 2.18 10.00
C MET A 382 -5.09 0.67 10.06
N ILE A 383 -3.92 0.25 10.51
CA ILE A 383 -3.63 -1.15 10.83
C ILE A 383 -3.31 -1.22 12.31
N ALA A 384 -4.03 -2.06 13.04
CA ALA A 384 -3.85 -2.30 14.46
C ALA A 384 -3.50 -3.77 14.71
N ARG A 385 -2.60 -3.99 15.67
CA ARG A 385 -2.08 -5.31 16.04
C ARG A 385 -2.13 -5.49 17.55
N THR A 386 -2.22 -6.75 18.01
CA THR A 386 -2.02 -7.06 19.43
C THR A 386 -0.55 -7.31 19.78
N GLY A 387 0.30 -7.53 18.77
CA GLY A 387 1.72 -7.79 18.92
C GLY A 387 2.39 -8.07 17.58
N TRP A 388 3.66 -8.46 17.59
CA TRP A 388 4.46 -8.85 16.43
C TRP A 388 4.71 -10.37 16.34
N GLY A 389 4.32 -11.14 17.34
CA GLY A 389 4.52 -12.58 17.43
C GLY A 389 3.50 -13.42 16.65
N ALA A 390 3.68 -14.74 16.71
CA ALA A 390 2.90 -15.72 15.96
C ALA A 390 1.40 -15.75 16.31
N ASN A 391 1.03 -15.32 17.52
CA ASN A 391 -0.35 -15.30 17.99
C ASN A 391 -1.01 -13.92 17.93
N SER A 392 -0.42 -12.99 17.17
CA SER A 392 -0.95 -11.63 17.07
C SER A 392 -2.19 -11.56 16.21
N VAL A 393 -3.16 -10.76 16.63
CA VAL A 393 -4.26 -10.29 15.80
C VAL A 393 -3.75 -9.16 14.92
N VAL A 394 -4.21 -9.12 13.67
CA VAL A 394 -3.99 -8.00 12.74
C VAL A 394 -5.33 -7.55 12.20
N ALA A 395 -5.66 -6.28 12.38
CA ALA A 395 -6.87 -5.66 11.84
C ALA A 395 -6.52 -4.47 10.95
N GLU A 396 -7.11 -4.41 9.77
CA GLU A 396 -7.10 -3.25 8.88
C GLU A 396 -8.44 -2.56 8.92
N MET A 397 -8.44 -1.23 8.90
CA MET A 397 -9.61 -0.36 8.84
C MET A 397 -9.35 0.75 7.83
N LYS A 398 -10.30 1.02 6.95
CA LYS A 398 -10.16 2.00 5.85
C LYS A 398 -11.26 3.04 5.84
N VAL A 399 -10.91 4.27 5.51
CA VAL A 399 -11.87 5.29 5.08
C VAL A 399 -11.86 5.41 3.56
N ASN A 400 -10.72 5.51 2.93
CA ASN A 400 -10.45 5.91 1.55
C ASN A 400 -10.91 7.36 1.30
N GLU A 401 -9.97 8.29 1.26
CA GLU A 401 -10.29 9.70 1.02
C GLU A 401 -10.28 10.05 -0.47
N GLN A 402 -9.30 9.53 -1.21
CA GLN A 402 -9.15 9.78 -2.65
C GLN A 402 -9.15 8.47 -3.45
N PHE A 403 -9.73 8.52 -4.63
CA PHE A 403 -9.72 7.42 -5.58
C PHE A 403 -8.80 7.74 -6.76
N TYR A 404 -7.69 7.02 -6.84
CA TYR A 404 -6.70 7.18 -7.91
C TYR A 404 -7.04 6.38 -9.18
N GLY A 405 -7.88 5.37 -9.05
CA GLY A 405 -8.23 4.46 -10.15
C GLY A 405 -7.28 3.28 -10.31
N ASN A 406 -7.22 2.75 -11.53
CA ASN A 406 -6.41 1.60 -11.92
C ASN A 406 -6.63 0.37 -11.02
N HIS A 407 -5.70 -0.01 -10.17
CA HIS A 407 -5.77 -1.22 -9.32
C HIS A 407 -6.36 -0.97 -7.93
N GLN A 408 -6.80 0.24 -7.61
CA GLN A 408 -7.53 0.55 -6.40
C GLN A 408 -8.97 0.02 -6.48
N HIS A 409 -9.52 -0.40 -5.34
CA HIS A 409 -10.88 -0.91 -5.23
C HIS A 409 -11.85 0.12 -4.65
N MET A 410 -13.17 -0.12 -4.83
CA MET A 410 -14.24 0.68 -4.24
C MET A 410 -14.57 0.10 -2.86
N ASP A 411 -13.62 0.26 -1.94
CA ASP A 411 -13.60 -0.38 -0.63
C ASP A 411 -13.54 0.62 0.54
N GLY A 412 -14.10 1.81 0.34
CA GLY A 412 -14.25 2.79 1.40
C GLY A 412 -15.06 2.21 2.56
N GLY A 413 -14.56 2.40 3.78
CA GLY A 413 -15.16 1.82 4.98
C GLY A 413 -14.91 0.31 5.16
N ALA A 414 -14.08 -0.33 4.35
CA ALA A 414 -13.78 -1.75 4.52
C ALA A 414 -12.83 -2.02 5.70
N PHE A 415 -12.87 -3.26 6.17
CA PHE A 415 -11.96 -3.78 7.19
C PHE A 415 -11.60 -5.24 6.92
N GLN A 416 -10.46 -5.69 7.45
CA GLN A 416 -10.02 -7.08 7.42
C GLN A 416 -9.53 -7.50 8.81
N ILE A 417 -9.62 -8.78 9.14
CA ILE A 417 -9.15 -9.35 10.40
C ILE A 417 -8.43 -10.68 10.14
N TYR A 418 -7.22 -10.79 10.69
CA TYR A 418 -6.46 -12.03 10.76
C TYR A 418 -6.20 -12.40 12.23
N TYR A 419 -6.47 -13.64 12.58
CA TYR A 419 -6.03 -14.28 13.82
C TYR A 419 -5.98 -15.78 13.61
N ARG A 420 -4.79 -16.39 13.66
CA ARG A 420 -4.57 -17.82 13.40
C ARG A 420 -5.29 -18.32 12.15
N GLY A 421 -5.35 -17.48 11.12
CA GLY A 421 -6.04 -17.63 9.87
C GLY A 421 -6.80 -16.37 9.48
N PRO A 422 -7.05 -16.14 8.16
CA PRO A 422 -7.85 -15.01 7.68
C PRO A 422 -9.33 -15.22 8.02
N LEU A 423 -9.92 -14.28 8.79
CA LEU A 423 -11.27 -14.39 9.36
C LEU A 423 -12.29 -13.47 8.72
N ALA A 424 -11.95 -12.20 8.55
CA ALA A 424 -12.70 -11.24 7.73
C ALA A 424 -11.78 -10.81 6.59
N ILE A 425 -12.18 -11.09 5.34
CA ILE A 425 -11.30 -11.01 4.18
C ILE A 425 -11.83 -10.04 3.12
N ASP A 426 -10.94 -9.54 2.26
CA ASP A 426 -11.29 -9.07 0.93
C ASP A 426 -11.54 -10.29 0.04
N SER A 427 -12.72 -10.38 -0.57
CA SER A 427 -13.13 -11.54 -1.34
C SER A 427 -12.81 -11.38 -2.84
N GLY A 428 -12.56 -12.48 -3.51
CA GLY A 428 -12.21 -12.51 -4.93
C GLY A 428 -10.72 -12.66 -5.19
N SER A 429 -10.31 -12.52 -6.43
CA SER A 429 -8.90 -12.60 -6.78
C SER A 429 -8.56 -11.96 -8.12
N TYR A 430 -7.33 -11.47 -8.23
CA TYR A 430 -6.74 -10.95 -9.46
C TYR A 430 -5.84 -12.02 -10.08
N GLN A 431 -6.42 -12.95 -10.88
CA GLN A 431 -5.65 -14.05 -11.45
C GLN A 431 -5.83 -14.20 -12.95
N GLY A 432 -4.72 -14.02 -13.67
CA GLY A 432 -4.58 -14.43 -15.06
C GLY A 432 -5.69 -13.94 -15.99
N SER A 433 -5.93 -14.65 -17.09
CA SER A 433 -6.93 -14.30 -18.11
C SER A 433 -8.38 -14.36 -17.64
N ALA A 434 -8.64 -15.05 -16.54
CA ALA A 434 -9.99 -15.28 -16.04
C ALA A 434 -10.41 -14.37 -14.88
N GLY A 435 -9.46 -13.80 -14.14
CA GLY A 435 -9.68 -12.85 -13.04
C GLY A 435 -8.86 -11.58 -13.21
N GLY A 436 -8.15 -11.42 -14.33
CA GLY A 436 -7.31 -10.27 -14.62
C GLY A 436 -8.11 -8.99 -14.86
N TYR A 437 -7.39 -7.92 -15.07
CA TYR A 437 -7.91 -6.58 -15.25
C TYR A 437 -9.05 -6.54 -16.29
N ASN A 438 -10.19 -5.94 -15.96
CA ASN A 438 -11.38 -5.84 -16.77
C ASN A 438 -12.09 -7.19 -17.12
N SER A 439 -11.70 -8.30 -16.50
CA SER A 439 -12.49 -9.52 -16.61
C SER A 439 -13.90 -9.35 -16.00
N PRO A 440 -14.87 -10.19 -16.33
CA PRO A 440 -16.19 -10.15 -15.69
C PRO A 440 -16.11 -10.24 -14.16
N HIS A 441 -15.23 -11.08 -13.61
CA HIS A 441 -14.99 -11.18 -12.18
C HIS A 441 -14.44 -9.87 -11.60
N ASN A 442 -13.42 -9.28 -12.24
CA ASN A 442 -12.79 -8.05 -11.77
C ASN A 442 -13.78 -6.87 -11.80
N LYS A 443 -14.52 -6.69 -12.91
CA LYS A 443 -15.46 -5.56 -13.11
C LYS A 443 -16.71 -5.64 -12.24
N ASN A 444 -17.27 -6.82 -12.06
CA ASN A 444 -18.60 -6.97 -11.47
C ASN A 444 -18.56 -7.40 -10.00
N TYR A 445 -17.42 -7.90 -9.53
CA TYR A 445 -17.27 -8.39 -8.17
C TYR A 445 -16.00 -7.83 -7.49
N PHE A 446 -14.81 -8.25 -7.92
CA PHE A 446 -13.58 -8.12 -7.16
C PHE A 446 -13.21 -6.67 -6.80
N LYS A 447 -13.39 -5.72 -7.73
CA LYS A 447 -13.16 -4.29 -7.47
C LYS A 447 -14.34 -3.58 -6.83
N ARG A 448 -15.50 -4.23 -6.80
CA ARG A 448 -16.73 -3.63 -6.33
C ARG A 448 -16.90 -3.78 -4.83
N THR A 449 -17.66 -2.88 -4.23
CA THR A 449 -17.91 -2.82 -2.78
C THR A 449 -18.48 -4.15 -2.25
N ILE A 450 -19.23 -4.88 -3.07
CA ILE A 450 -19.80 -6.18 -2.69
C ILE A 450 -18.76 -7.25 -2.36
N ALA A 451 -17.49 -7.08 -2.73
CA ALA A 451 -16.40 -7.99 -2.40
C ALA A 451 -15.70 -7.65 -1.08
N HIS A 452 -16.09 -6.55 -0.44
CA HIS A 452 -15.40 -5.98 0.73
C HIS A 452 -16.31 -5.92 1.96
N ASN A 453 -15.72 -5.89 3.15
CA ASN A 453 -16.45 -5.80 4.42
C ASN A 453 -16.90 -4.34 4.66
N SER A 454 -17.82 -3.87 3.86
CA SER A 454 -18.33 -2.51 3.86
C SER A 454 -19.87 -2.49 3.81
N LEU A 455 -20.45 -1.40 3.33
CA LEU A 455 -21.89 -1.19 3.26
C LEU A 455 -22.37 -1.17 1.81
N LEU A 456 -23.52 -1.80 1.55
CA LEU A 456 -24.26 -1.61 0.30
C LEU A 456 -25.57 -0.89 0.59
N ILE A 457 -25.94 0.03 -0.29
CA ILE A 457 -27.23 0.69 -0.33
C ILE A 457 -27.78 0.45 -1.74
N TYR A 458 -28.76 -0.42 -1.86
CA TYR A 458 -29.23 -0.90 -3.14
C TYR A 458 -30.39 -0.08 -3.69
N ASP A 459 -30.07 0.76 -4.66
CA ASP A 459 -31.02 1.42 -5.54
C ASP A 459 -31.17 0.56 -6.81
N PRO A 460 -32.34 -0.06 -7.09
CA PRO A 460 -32.52 -0.92 -8.26
C PRO A 460 -32.38 -0.19 -9.61
N SER A 461 -32.46 1.12 -9.61
CA SER A 461 -32.34 1.95 -10.82
C SER A 461 -30.89 2.33 -11.16
N GLU A 462 -29.96 2.11 -10.23
CA GLU A 462 -28.57 2.57 -10.36
C GLU A 462 -27.81 1.82 -11.44
N LYS A 463 -26.98 2.54 -12.18
CA LYS A 463 -26.12 2.01 -13.24
C LYS A 463 -24.69 2.48 -13.03
N PHE A 464 -23.76 1.53 -12.99
CA PHE A 464 -22.34 1.80 -12.84
C PHE A 464 -21.64 1.71 -14.20
N ALA A 465 -21.43 2.87 -14.85
CA ALA A 465 -20.68 2.94 -16.10
C ALA A 465 -19.23 2.48 -15.87
N CYS A 466 -18.71 1.65 -16.75
CA CYS A 466 -17.34 1.17 -16.69
C CYS A 466 -16.69 1.24 -18.07
N TRP A 467 -15.37 1.12 -18.13
CA TRP A 467 -14.64 1.18 -19.37
C TRP A 467 -14.88 -0.07 -20.23
N ASN A 468 -15.09 0.17 -21.54
CA ASN A 468 -15.06 -0.87 -22.55
C ASN A 468 -13.64 -1.07 -23.09
N TYR A 469 -12.94 -2.09 -22.58
CA TYR A 469 -11.57 -2.43 -23.00
C TYR A 469 -11.47 -2.96 -24.43
N GLY A 470 -12.59 -3.37 -25.02
CA GLY A 470 -12.66 -3.86 -26.41
C GLY A 470 -12.61 -2.75 -27.46
N GLY A 471 -12.60 -1.50 -27.05
CA GLY A 471 -12.64 -0.32 -27.93
C GLY A 471 -14.02 -0.07 -28.56
N GLY A 472 -14.42 1.18 -28.61
CA GLY A 472 -15.68 1.64 -29.20
C GLY A 472 -16.44 2.59 -28.28
N ASP A 473 -17.35 3.37 -28.87
CA ASP A 473 -18.13 4.41 -28.18
C ASP A 473 -19.23 3.86 -27.25
N LYS A 474 -19.32 2.54 -27.08
CA LYS A 474 -20.37 1.94 -26.24
C LYS A 474 -19.94 1.93 -24.78
N THR A 475 -20.68 2.63 -23.95
CA THR A 475 -20.58 2.53 -22.50
C THR A 475 -20.96 1.12 -22.05
N GLU A 476 -20.06 0.41 -21.35
CA GLU A 476 -20.38 -0.80 -20.62
C GLU A 476 -20.85 -0.44 -19.21
N PHE A 477 -21.64 -1.34 -18.62
CA PHE A 477 -22.07 -1.21 -17.24
C PHE A 477 -21.63 -2.42 -16.43
N ALA A 478 -21.10 -2.19 -15.25
CA ALA A 478 -20.91 -3.24 -14.26
C ALA A 478 -22.25 -3.62 -13.62
N ALA A 479 -22.31 -4.81 -13.05
CA ALA A 479 -23.47 -5.24 -12.28
C ALA A 479 -23.78 -4.26 -11.16
N ASN A 480 -25.07 -4.00 -10.95
CA ASN A 480 -25.51 -3.21 -9.80
C ASN A 480 -25.34 -4.05 -8.53
N ASP A 481 -24.34 -3.71 -7.75
CA ASP A 481 -24.02 -4.35 -6.47
C ASP A 481 -24.54 -3.55 -5.27
N GLY A 482 -25.22 -2.43 -5.50
CA GLY A 482 -25.61 -1.49 -4.44
C GLY A 482 -24.43 -0.77 -3.76
N GLY A 483 -23.23 -0.94 -4.28
CA GLY A 483 -21.99 -0.44 -3.71
C GLY A 483 -21.68 1.00 -4.03
N GLN A 484 -20.41 1.34 -3.86
CA GLN A 484 -19.87 2.68 -4.09
C GLN A 484 -19.83 3.03 -5.57
N ARG A 485 -19.92 4.32 -5.88
CA ARG A 485 -19.86 4.85 -7.24
C ARG A 485 -18.49 4.58 -7.87
N MET A 486 -18.45 4.59 -9.17
CA MET A 486 -17.21 4.62 -9.92
C MET A 486 -16.79 6.10 -10.08
N PRO A 487 -15.69 6.53 -9.47
CA PRO A 487 -15.21 7.89 -9.62
C PRO A 487 -14.86 8.21 -11.07
N GLY A 488 -15.07 9.47 -11.45
CA GLY A 488 -15.05 9.85 -12.87
C GLY A 488 -16.32 9.37 -13.61
N ASP A 489 -16.35 9.56 -14.91
CA ASP A 489 -17.51 9.15 -15.75
C ASP A 489 -17.49 7.66 -16.12
N ARG A 490 -16.35 6.98 -15.89
CA ARG A 490 -16.12 5.61 -16.37
C ARG A 490 -15.10 4.92 -15.50
N TRP A 491 -15.19 4.28 -14.55
CA TRP A 491 -14.10 3.49 -13.95
C TRP A 491 -12.70 3.86 -14.53
N ASP A 492 -12.43 5.14 -14.62
CA ASP A 492 -11.25 5.63 -15.31
C ASP A 492 -10.16 5.99 -14.30
N THR A 493 -8.95 5.89 -14.77
CA THR A 493 -7.79 6.33 -14.04
C THR A 493 -7.76 7.85 -13.99
N CYS A 494 -7.56 8.42 -12.81
CA CYS A 494 -7.32 9.84 -12.67
C CYS A 494 -6.09 10.26 -13.47
N ARG A 495 -6.17 11.34 -14.26
CA ARG A 495 -5.13 11.69 -15.22
C ARG A 495 -4.29 12.90 -14.84
N SER A 496 -4.76 13.73 -13.93
CA SER A 496 -4.02 14.89 -13.48
C SER A 496 -4.14 15.09 -11.96
N PHE A 497 -3.18 15.78 -11.38
CA PHE A 497 -3.25 16.13 -9.97
C PHE A 497 -4.45 17.01 -9.64
N LYS A 498 -4.82 17.91 -10.53
CA LYS A 498 -6.03 18.74 -10.42
C LYS A 498 -7.30 17.89 -10.39
N ASP A 499 -7.38 16.87 -11.25
CA ASP A 499 -8.53 15.95 -11.27
C ASP A 499 -8.60 15.15 -9.97
N LEU A 500 -7.46 14.64 -9.48
CA LEU A 500 -7.39 13.90 -8.22
C LEU A 500 -7.98 14.68 -7.04
N LEU A 501 -7.73 15.98 -6.98
CA LEU A 501 -8.24 16.86 -5.93
C LEU A 501 -9.68 17.31 -6.16
N SER A 502 -10.31 16.92 -7.27
CA SER A 502 -11.71 17.29 -7.55
C SER A 502 -12.70 16.43 -6.77
N GLU A 503 -13.94 16.94 -6.64
CA GLU A 503 -15.06 16.23 -6.00
C GLU A 503 -15.33 14.86 -6.66
N SER A 504 -15.03 14.69 -7.96
CA SER A 504 -15.22 13.43 -8.68
C SER A 504 -14.39 12.28 -8.13
N TYR A 505 -13.18 12.58 -7.65
CA TYR A 505 -12.23 11.58 -7.13
C TYR A 505 -12.12 11.59 -5.60
N THR A 506 -12.76 12.54 -4.92
CA THR A 506 -12.91 12.54 -3.46
C THR A 506 -14.03 11.60 -3.08
N VAL A 507 -13.71 10.54 -2.35
CA VAL A 507 -14.68 9.47 -1.99
C VAL A 507 -14.94 9.38 -0.50
N GLY A 508 -14.12 10.02 0.34
CA GLY A 508 -14.30 10.01 1.78
C GLY A 508 -13.48 11.10 2.47
N ARG A 509 -13.63 11.14 3.78
CA ARG A 509 -12.84 12.01 4.65
C ARG A 509 -12.69 11.35 6.02
N THR A 510 -11.47 11.27 6.54
CA THR A 510 -11.25 10.93 7.94
C THR A 510 -11.77 12.07 8.82
N LEU A 511 -12.61 11.73 9.77
CA LEU A 511 -13.21 12.67 10.72
C LEU A 511 -12.44 12.71 12.03
N ALA A 512 -11.94 11.56 12.47
CA ALA A 512 -11.13 11.42 13.68
C ALA A 512 -10.31 10.14 13.66
N HIS A 513 -9.17 10.16 14.32
CA HIS A 513 -8.36 8.98 14.58
C HIS A 513 -7.57 9.15 15.87
N GLU A 514 -7.39 8.06 16.60
CA GLU A 514 -6.55 8.02 17.79
C GLU A 514 -6.18 6.59 18.16
N TYR A 515 -5.08 6.42 18.86
CA TYR A 515 -4.71 5.17 19.51
C TYR A 515 -3.93 5.47 20.79
N GLY A 516 -4.21 4.69 21.84
CA GLY A 516 -3.64 4.99 23.14
C GLY A 516 -4.11 4.05 24.25
N PRO A 517 -3.87 4.45 25.54
CA PRO A 517 -3.21 5.66 26.00
C PRO A 517 -1.70 5.72 25.72
N ASP A 518 -1.05 4.57 25.59
CA ASP A 518 0.33 4.42 25.15
C ASP A 518 0.34 4.25 23.62
N GLN A 519 1.03 5.13 22.91
CA GLN A 519 1.06 5.09 21.43
C GLN A 519 1.86 3.91 20.88
N HIS A 520 2.78 3.36 21.66
CA HIS A 520 3.58 2.21 21.22
C HIS A 520 2.83 0.89 21.39
N THR A 521 2.14 0.71 22.53
CA THR A 521 1.32 -0.45 22.85
C THR A 521 -0.11 -0.04 23.19
N PRO A 522 -0.88 0.45 22.23
CA PRO A 522 -2.20 1.00 22.50
C PRO A 522 -3.19 -0.07 22.98
N GLU A 523 -4.03 0.33 23.93
CA GLU A 523 -5.15 -0.48 24.42
C GLU A 523 -6.37 -0.35 23.50
N TYR A 524 -6.44 0.73 22.71
CA TYR A 524 -7.44 0.96 21.68
C TYR A 524 -6.85 1.66 20.48
N SER A 525 -7.46 1.43 19.32
CA SER A 525 -7.20 2.17 18.09
C SER A 525 -8.54 2.57 17.46
N TYR A 526 -8.75 3.87 17.27
CA TYR A 526 -9.99 4.46 16.78
C TYR A 526 -9.78 5.13 15.44
N LEU A 527 -10.67 4.84 14.50
CA LEU A 527 -10.73 5.48 13.19
C LEU A 527 -12.19 5.77 12.84
N LYS A 528 -12.47 7.00 12.40
CA LYS A 528 -13.79 7.40 11.93
C LYS A 528 -13.71 8.08 10.58
N GLY A 529 -14.63 7.71 9.69
CA GLY A 529 -14.76 8.31 8.37
C GLY A 529 -16.18 8.72 8.01
N ASP A 530 -16.25 9.78 7.23
CA ASP A 530 -17.42 10.13 6.41
C ASP A 530 -17.14 9.57 5.01
N ILE A 531 -17.91 8.58 4.60
CA ILE A 531 -17.81 7.92 3.28
C ILE A 531 -19.03 8.19 2.41
N THR A 532 -19.79 9.24 2.71
CA THR A 532 -20.98 9.64 1.94
C THR A 532 -20.64 9.85 0.47
N LYS A 533 -19.52 10.52 0.19
CA LYS A 533 -19.05 10.80 -1.17
C LYS A 533 -18.62 9.57 -1.98
N ALA A 534 -18.41 8.43 -1.31
CA ALA A 534 -18.15 7.17 -2.02
C ALA A 534 -19.39 6.66 -2.75
N TYR A 535 -20.57 7.07 -2.34
CA TYR A 535 -21.84 6.68 -2.96
C TYR A 535 -22.36 7.79 -3.89
N THR A 536 -23.37 7.42 -4.67
CA THR A 536 -24.13 8.37 -5.49
C THR A 536 -25.17 9.11 -4.64
N GLY A 537 -26.04 9.90 -5.26
CA GLY A 537 -27.16 10.58 -4.59
C GLY A 537 -28.19 9.64 -3.94
N LYS A 538 -27.95 8.34 -3.89
CA LYS A 538 -28.79 7.36 -3.16
C LYS A 538 -28.63 7.43 -1.64
N VAL A 539 -27.67 8.20 -1.14
CA VAL A 539 -27.44 8.42 0.29
C VAL A 539 -27.32 9.90 0.61
N ASP A 540 -27.81 10.30 1.79
CA ASP A 540 -27.66 11.64 2.37
C ASP A 540 -26.51 11.68 3.37
N ASP A 541 -26.24 10.58 4.09
CA ASP A 541 -25.16 10.50 5.10
C ASP A 541 -24.71 9.03 5.29
N VAL A 542 -23.40 8.78 5.27
CA VAL A 542 -22.82 7.47 5.62
C VAL A 542 -21.56 7.69 6.43
N ARG A 543 -21.60 7.36 7.71
CA ARG A 543 -20.47 7.48 8.62
C ARG A 543 -20.15 6.14 9.24
N ARG A 544 -18.88 5.82 9.30
CA ARG A 544 -18.38 4.59 9.90
C ARG A 544 -17.31 4.88 10.94
N SER A 545 -17.46 4.26 12.11
CA SER A 545 -16.51 4.30 13.21
C SER A 545 -15.99 2.91 13.49
N PHE A 546 -14.68 2.79 13.67
CA PHE A 546 -13.99 1.58 14.09
C PHE A 546 -13.30 1.80 15.42
N VAL A 547 -13.43 0.85 16.34
CA VAL A 547 -12.61 0.78 17.55
C VAL A 547 -12.06 -0.63 17.68
N PHE A 548 -10.76 -0.76 17.46
CA PHE A 548 -10.02 -1.98 17.76
C PHE A 548 -9.55 -1.90 19.21
N LEU A 549 -9.95 -2.88 20.02
CA LEU A 549 -9.55 -3.02 21.42
C LEU A 549 -8.52 -4.14 21.52
N ASN A 550 -7.34 -3.80 21.97
CA ASN A 550 -6.31 -4.75 22.34
C ASN A 550 -6.52 -5.16 23.79
N LEU A 551 -6.96 -6.39 24.02
CA LEU A 551 -7.25 -6.89 25.36
C LEU A 551 -6.01 -7.49 26.03
N GLU A 552 -5.07 -8.00 25.22
CA GLU A 552 -3.81 -8.60 25.67
C GLU A 552 -2.66 -8.22 24.73
N PRO A 553 -2.04 -7.04 24.89
CA PRO A 553 -0.86 -6.71 24.11
C PRO A 553 0.30 -7.67 24.43
N GLU A 554 0.87 -8.31 23.41
CA GLU A 554 2.06 -9.16 23.56
C GLU A 554 3.20 -8.41 24.27
N GLY A 555 3.86 -9.08 25.20
CA GLY A 555 4.97 -8.51 25.97
C GLY A 555 4.56 -7.73 27.22
N ASN A 556 3.30 -7.72 27.60
CA ASN A 556 2.80 -6.95 28.73
C ASN A 556 2.21 -7.80 29.86
N ALA A 557 2.96 -8.81 30.31
CA ALA A 557 2.65 -9.54 31.55
C ALA A 557 2.49 -8.57 32.74
N ASP A 558 3.18 -7.45 32.74
CA ASP A 558 3.11 -6.42 33.78
C ASP A 558 1.85 -5.54 33.69
N ARG A 559 1.13 -5.54 32.59
CA ARG A 559 -0.09 -4.73 32.41
C ARG A 559 -1.40 -5.48 32.68
N ASN A 560 -1.33 -6.77 32.93
CA ASN A 560 -2.44 -7.54 33.46
C ASN A 560 -2.16 -7.96 34.93
N PRO A 561 -2.24 -7.03 35.89
CA PRO A 561 -1.92 -7.32 37.31
C PRO A 561 -2.85 -8.34 37.95
N GLU A 562 -3.99 -8.66 37.32
CA GLU A 562 -4.95 -9.64 37.82
C GLU A 562 -4.78 -11.05 37.22
N GLY A 563 -3.82 -11.23 36.30
CA GLY A 563 -3.53 -12.54 35.70
C GLY A 563 -4.69 -13.15 34.89
N VAL A 564 -5.62 -12.32 34.43
CA VAL A 564 -6.74 -12.80 33.62
C VAL A 564 -6.23 -13.02 32.21
N VAL A 565 -5.85 -14.24 31.89
CA VAL A 565 -5.62 -14.69 30.53
C VAL A 565 -6.98 -14.71 29.84
N THR A 566 -7.24 -13.78 28.93
CA THR A 566 -8.47 -13.84 28.14
C THR A 566 -8.22 -14.73 26.92
N ASP A 567 -9.16 -15.63 26.65
CA ASP A 567 -9.16 -16.45 25.43
C ASP A 567 -9.53 -15.60 24.18
N VAL A 568 -9.78 -14.30 24.37
CA VAL A 568 -10.18 -13.32 23.33
C VAL A 568 -9.17 -12.18 23.34
N PRO A 569 -8.13 -12.21 22.51
CA PRO A 569 -7.05 -11.21 22.51
C PRO A 569 -7.46 -9.84 21.99
N ALA A 570 -8.50 -9.76 21.15
CA ALA A 570 -8.94 -8.50 20.59
C ALA A 570 -10.44 -8.47 20.28
N VAL A 571 -10.97 -7.25 20.24
CA VAL A 571 -12.33 -6.95 19.81
C VAL A 571 -12.29 -5.80 18.79
N LEU A 572 -13.01 -5.93 17.69
CA LEU A 572 -13.28 -4.83 16.77
C LEU A 572 -14.75 -4.43 16.90
N MET A 573 -15.02 -3.18 17.23
CA MET A 573 -16.35 -2.58 17.19
C MET A 573 -16.49 -1.76 15.92
N VAL A 574 -17.56 -2.01 15.17
CA VAL A 574 -17.91 -1.25 13.96
C VAL A 574 -19.27 -0.63 14.15
N TYR A 575 -19.33 0.69 14.16
CA TYR A 575 -20.56 1.45 14.28
C TYR A 575 -20.79 2.29 13.03
N ASP A 576 -21.97 2.13 12.42
CA ASP A 576 -22.38 2.84 11.23
C ASP A 576 -23.67 3.62 11.45
N HIS A 577 -23.71 4.85 10.94
CA HIS A 577 -24.91 5.64 10.76
C HIS A 577 -25.13 5.84 9.26
N VAL A 578 -26.28 5.46 8.75
CA VAL A 578 -26.60 5.46 7.33
C VAL A 578 -27.96 6.12 7.09
N VAL A 579 -27.98 7.17 6.28
CA VAL A 579 -29.21 7.81 5.80
C VAL A 579 -29.29 7.64 4.28
N SER A 580 -30.24 6.84 3.81
CA SER A 580 -30.53 6.69 2.38
C SER A 580 -31.48 7.79 1.88
N ALA A 581 -31.41 8.13 0.61
CA ALA A 581 -32.31 9.09 -0.01
C ALA A 581 -33.77 8.58 -0.03
N ASP A 582 -33.97 7.27 -0.16
CA ASP A 582 -35.28 6.62 -0.16
C ASP A 582 -35.33 5.48 0.86
N PRO A 583 -36.40 5.33 1.66
CA PRO A 583 -36.54 4.27 2.66
C PRO A 583 -36.60 2.85 2.04
N SER A 584 -36.98 2.72 0.77
CA SER A 584 -37.03 1.44 0.05
C SER A 584 -35.64 0.94 -0.39
N PHE A 585 -34.60 1.78 -0.35
CA PHE A 585 -33.25 1.36 -0.67
C PHE A 585 -32.70 0.45 0.41
N ARG A 586 -32.59 -0.83 0.08
CA ARG A 586 -32.15 -1.87 1.03
C ARG A 586 -30.68 -1.66 1.39
N LYS A 587 -30.38 -1.74 2.68
CA LYS A 587 -29.05 -1.59 3.23
C LYS A 587 -28.49 -2.94 3.68
N TYR A 588 -27.21 -3.15 3.42
CA TYR A 588 -26.50 -4.38 3.80
C TYR A 588 -25.16 -4.03 4.44
N TRP A 589 -24.91 -4.59 5.59
CA TRP A 589 -23.57 -4.62 6.19
C TRP A 589 -22.95 -5.98 5.89
N LEU A 590 -21.72 -6.01 5.40
CA LEU A 590 -21.08 -7.22 4.84
C LEU A 590 -19.90 -7.69 5.69
N LEU A 591 -19.74 -9.02 5.78
CA LEU A 591 -18.52 -9.69 6.24
C LEU A 591 -18.26 -10.93 5.39
N HIS A 592 -17.08 -11.02 4.79
CA HIS A 592 -16.67 -12.12 3.91
C HIS A 592 -15.80 -13.12 4.64
N SER A 593 -15.97 -14.39 4.29
CA SER A 593 -15.23 -15.52 4.85
C SER A 593 -14.86 -16.56 3.80
N ILE A 594 -13.84 -17.37 4.12
CA ILE A 594 -13.38 -18.46 3.28
C ILE A 594 -14.26 -19.70 3.49
N GLU A 595 -14.53 -20.03 4.75
CA GLU A 595 -15.38 -21.16 5.14
C GLU A 595 -16.80 -20.68 5.48
N GLU A 596 -17.76 -21.58 5.39
CA GLU A 596 -19.17 -21.27 5.62
C GLU A 596 -19.43 -20.74 7.01
N PRO A 597 -20.01 -19.53 7.16
CA PRO A 597 -20.33 -18.96 8.45
C PRO A 597 -21.53 -19.67 9.09
N GLN A 598 -21.55 -19.72 10.41
CA GLN A 598 -22.70 -20.15 11.19
C GLN A 598 -23.48 -18.91 11.62
N THR A 599 -24.71 -18.77 11.15
CA THR A 599 -25.60 -17.65 11.48
C THR A 599 -26.55 -18.03 12.62
N GLY A 600 -26.81 -17.09 13.53
CA GLY A 600 -27.77 -17.21 14.64
C GLY A 600 -28.71 -15.99 14.66
N LYS A 601 -29.54 -15.89 15.68
CA LYS A 601 -30.54 -14.81 15.81
C LYS A 601 -29.87 -13.44 16.02
N ASP A 602 -28.84 -13.38 16.87
CA ASP A 602 -28.26 -12.12 17.33
C ASP A 602 -26.77 -11.99 16.93
N GLY A 603 -26.33 -12.79 15.94
CA GLY A 603 -24.96 -12.79 15.48
C GLY A 603 -24.58 -14.01 14.65
N PHE A 604 -23.30 -14.09 14.32
CA PHE A 604 -22.75 -15.17 13.50
C PHE A 604 -21.30 -15.49 13.89
N THR A 605 -20.84 -16.65 13.47
CA THR A 605 -19.45 -17.11 13.70
C THR A 605 -18.81 -17.52 12.39
N VAL A 606 -17.60 -17.04 12.15
CA VAL A 606 -16.69 -17.49 11.09
C VAL A 606 -15.56 -18.26 11.75
N ALA A 607 -15.23 -19.43 11.25
CA ALA A 607 -14.13 -20.24 11.74
C ALA A 607 -13.22 -20.69 10.60
N ARG A 608 -11.94 -20.81 10.88
CA ARG A 608 -10.94 -21.44 10.04
C ARG A 608 -10.59 -22.80 10.61
N THR A 609 -10.84 -23.84 9.84
CA THR A 609 -10.63 -25.26 10.27
C THR A 609 -9.71 -26.03 9.34
N LYS A 610 -9.29 -25.42 8.24
CA LYS A 610 -8.46 -26.02 7.19
C LYS A 610 -7.09 -25.35 7.11
N ASP A 611 -6.18 -25.96 6.39
CA ASP A 611 -4.87 -25.41 6.03
C ASP A 611 -3.94 -25.11 7.25
N GLY A 612 -4.22 -25.72 8.41
CA GLY A 612 -3.50 -25.50 9.66
C GLY A 612 -3.97 -24.25 10.42
N ASP A 613 -4.99 -23.59 9.95
CA ASP A 613 -5.62 -22.45 10.64
C ASP A 613 -6.50 -22.93 11.79
N SER A 614 -6.61 -22.13 12.86
CA SER A 614 -7.42 -22.45 14.04
C SER A 614 -8.16 -21.24 14.61
N GLY A 615 -8.17 -20.14 13.90
CA GLY A 615 -8.84 -18.92 14.34
C GLY A 615 -10.35 -18.95 14.13
N LYS A 616 -11.08 -18.26 14.99
CA LYS A 616 -12.49 -17.94 14.80
C LYS A 616 -12.80 -16.49 15.14
N LEU A 617 -13.85 -16.00 14.51
CA LEU A 617 -14.45 -14.70 14.73
C LEU A 617 -15.89 -14.90 15.12
N HIS A 618 -16.33 -14.24 16.18
CA HIS A 618 -17.74 -14.16 16.54
C HIS A 618 -18.20 -12.70 16.49
N CYS A 619 -19.25 -12.43 15.72
CA CYS A 619 -19.87 -11.12 15.61
C CYS A 619 -21.20 -11.11 16.35
N SER A 620 -21.34 -10.25 17.35
CA SER A 620 -22.61 -9.92 17.98
C SER A 620 -23.21 -8.70 17.28
N VAL A 621 -24.40 -8.86 16.68
CA VAL A 621 -25.14 -7.79 16.00
C VAL A 621 -26.02 -7.09 17.03
N LEU A 622 -25.65 -5.88 17.44
CA LEU A 622 -26.37 -5.11 18.46
C LEU A 622 -27.42 -4.19 17.84
N LEU A 623 -27.17 -3.69 16.63
CA LEU A 623 -28.07 -2.89 15.82
C LEU A 623 -27.93 -3.31 14.35
N PRO A 624 -29.05 -3.29 13.60
CA PRO A 624 -30.44 -3.00 13.99
C PRO A 624 -31.01 -4.07 14.94
N GLU A 625 -31.97 -3.72 15.80
CA GLU A 625 -32.52 -4.67 16.80
C GLU A 625 -33.22 -5.90 16.19
N SER A 626 -33.78 -5.75 15.01
CA SER A 626 -34.45 -6.81 14.28
C SER A 626 -33.69 -7.17 12.99
N ALA A 627 -32.38 -7.28 13.11
CA ALA A 627 -31.56 -7.56 11.94
C ALA A 627 -31.89 -8.90 11.29
N GLY A 628 -32.01 -8.92 9.96
CA GLY A 628 -31.85 -10.11 9.17
C GLY A 628 -30.36 -10.44 9.10
N ILE A 629 -30.00 -11.71 9.34
CA ILE A 629 -28.60 -12.19 9.28
C ILE A 629 -28.58 -13.37 8.31
N ASP A 630 -28.30 -13.07 7.07
CA ASP A 630 -28.30 -14.05 5.98
C ASP A 630 -26.86 -14.38 5.57
N LYS A 631 -26.66 -15.58 5.02
CA LYS A 631 -25.40 -15.96 4.39
C LYS A 631 -25.60 -16.24 2.91
N VAL A 632 -24.68 -15.75 2.10
CA VAL A 632 -24.64 -15.94 0.64
C VAL A 632 -23.30 -16.54 0.27
N GLY A 633 -23.30 -17.62 -0.49
CA GLY A 633 -22.07 -18.26 -0.91
C GLY A 633 -22.22 -19.74 -1.24
N GLY A 634 -21.09 -20.45 -1.26
CA GLY A 634 -21.00 -21.84 -1.62
C GLY A 634 -21.06 -22.09 -3.14
N PRO A 635 -21.11 -23.37 -3.58
CA PRO A 635 -21.00 -23.72 -4.99
C PRO A 635 -22.01 -22.97 -5.87
N GLY A 636 -21.50 -22.21 -6.85
CA GLY A 636 -22.28 -21.41 -7.80
C GLY A 636 -22.76 -20.05 -7.28
N LYS A 637 -22.37 -19.68 -6.04
CA LYS A 637 -22.67 -18.38 -5.44
C LYS A 637 -21.46 -17.75 -4.72
N GLU A 638 -20.25 -18.22 -5.00
CA GLU A 638 -19.04 -17.76 -4.33
C GLU A 638 -18.79 -16.25 -4.50
N PHE A 639 -19.18 -15.73 -5.68
CA PHE A 639 -19.00 -14.33 -6.09
C PHE A 639 -20.32 -13.77 -6.62
N TRP A 640 -21.37 -13.94 -5.83
CA TRP A 640 -22.74 -13.61 -6.20
C TRP A 640 -23.06 -12.14 -6.08
N VAL A 641 -23.60 -11.55 -7.15
CA VAL A 641 -24.08 -10.16 -7.21
C VAL A 641 -25.54 -10.20 -7.66
N PHE A 642 -26.46 -10.06 -6.75
CA PHE A 642 -27.92 -9.93 -6.93
C PHE A 642 -28.52 -10.56 -8.21
N GLY A 643 -28.33 -11.88 -8.39
CA GLY A 643 -28.87 -12.64 -9.52
C GLY A 643 -27.82 -13.35 -10.37
N ASN A 644 -26.57 -12.95 -10.34
CA ASN A 644 -25.49 -13.54 -11.12
C ASN A 644 -24.26 -13.87 -10.28
N ASN A 645 -23.65 -15.02 -10.54
CA ASN A 645 -22.31 -15.35 -10.01
C ASN A 645 -21.27 -14.94 -11.06
N TYR A 646 -20.19 -14.29 -10.60
CA TYR A 646 -19.06 -13.90 -11.44
C TYR A 646 -17.83 -14.72 -11.06
N PRO A 647 -17.76 -16.01 -11.41
CA PRO A 647 -16.69 -16.87 -10.97
C PRO A 647 -15.35 -16.40 -11.55
N ASN A 648 -14.33 -16.55 -10.76
CA ASN A 648 -12.99 -16.57 -11.26
C ASN A 648 -12.79 -17.92 -11.96
N ALA A 649 -12.72 -17.94 -13.29
CA ALA A 649 -12.62 -19.19 -14.02
C ALA A 649 -11.43 -20.00 -13.54
N ALA A 650 -11.60 -21.32 -13.53
CA ALA A 650 -10.60 -22.28 -13.05
C ALA A 650 -9.20 -21.90 -13.58
N THR A 651 -8.36 -21.40 -12.70
CA THR A 651 -6.98 -21.13 -13.04
C THR A 651 -6.29 -22.46 -13.18
N THR A 652 -5.37 -22.56 -14.12
CA THR A 652 -4.45 -23.71 -14.26
C THR A 652 -3.53 -23.86 -13.03
N ARG A 653 -3.65 -22.97 -12.06
CA ARG A 653 -2.91 -23.00 -10.80
C ARG A 653 -3.89 -23.06 -9.63
N PRO A 654 -3.99 -24.22 -8.95
CA PRO A 654 -4.72 -24.31 -7.70
C PRO A 654 -4.19 -23.24 -6.72
N ASP A 655 -5.11 -22.55 -6.06
CA ASP A 655 -4.77 -21.77 -4.89
C ASP A 655 -4.65 -22.73 -3.71
N PRO A 656 -3.43 -23.00 -3.21
CA PRO A 656 -3.27 -23.99 -2.16
C PRO A 656 -3.91 -23.56 -0.84
N CYS A 657 -4.13 -22.27 -0.63
CA CYS A 657 -4.73 -21.74 0.60
C CYS A 657 -6.20 -21.37 0.43
N ASN A 658 -6.72 -21.31 -0.81
CA ASN A 658 -8.08 -20.91 -1.15
C ASN A 658 -8.60 -19.66 -0.41
N GLU A 659 -7.76 -18.62 -0.33
CA GLU A 659 -8.09 -17.39 0.39
C GLU A 659 -8.96 -16.39 -0.42
N ARG A 660 -9.48 -16.80 -1.59
CA ARG A 660 -10.37 -15.98 -2.42
C ARG A 660 -11.74 -15.72 -1.79
N GLY A 661 -12.08 -16.46 -0.75
CA GLY A 661 -13.40 -16.45 -0.17
C GLY A 661 -14.40 -17.30 -0.96
N ALA A 662 -15.49 -17.61 -0.35
CA ALA A 662 -16.62 -18.32 -0.95
C ALA A 662 -17.95 -17.95 -0.30
N TRP A 663 -17.93 -17.18 0.77
CA TRP A 663 -19.09 -16.86 1.57
C TRP A 663 -19.06 -15.39 2.03
N ARG A 664 -20.23 -14.84 2.24
CA ARG A 664 -20.41 -13.60 2.99
C ARG A 664 -21.65 -13.68 3.87
N VAL A 665 -21.62 -12.94 4.96
CA VAL A 665 -22.79 -12.63 5.78
C VAL A 665 -23.30 -11.26 5.38
N GLU A 666 -24.62 -11.15 5.25
CA GLU A 666 -25.34 -9.91 4.99
C GLU A 666 -26.22 -9.61 6.21
N VAL A 667 -25.93 -8.50 6.90
CA VAL A 667 -26.78 -7.99 8.00
C VAL A 667 -27.65 -6.88 7.42
N THR A 668 -28.97 -7.02 7.58
CA THR A 668 -29.97 -6.10 6.99
C THR A 668 -30.91 -5.59 8.06
N PRO A 669 -31.45 -4.34 7.94
CA PRO A 669 -32.56 -3.90 8.77
C PRO A 669 -33.79 -4.77 8.55
N GLY A 670 -34.54 -5.02 9.64
CA GLY A 670 -35.76 -5.83 9.59
C GLY A 670 -36.96 -5.16 8.95
N LYS A 671 -36.86 -3.91 8.59
CA LYS A 671 -37.90 -3.10 7.91
C LYS A 671 -37.26 -2.03 7.02
N GLU A 672 -38.03 -1.53 6.09
CA GLU A 672 -37.65 -0.36 5.28
C GLU A 672 -37.55 0.87 6.18
N SER A 673 -36.48 1.62 6.05
CA SER A 673 -36.21 2.83 6.80
C SER A 673 -35.27 3.75 6.01
N LYS A 674 -35.47 5.07 6.14
CA LYS A 674 -34.55 6.04 5.58
C LYS A 674 -33.23 6.06 6.37
N GLU A 675 -33.32 5.94 7.70
CA GLU A 675 -32.17 6.02 8.60
C GLU A 675 -32.01 4.73 9.39
N ASP A 676 -30.80 4.17 9.38
CA ASP A 676 -30.44 2.96 10.09
C ASP A 676 -29.05 3.08 10.73
N CYS A 677 -28.90 2.46 11.88
CA CYS A 677 -27.60 2.23 12.51
C CYS A 677 -27.24 0.74 12.46
N PHE A 678 -25.97 0.45 12.16
CA PHE A 678 -25.41 -0.88 12.35
C PHE A 678 -24.39 -0.81 13.47
N PHE A 679 -24.50 -1.70 14.42
CA PHE A 679 -23.52 -1.83 15.49
C PHE A 679 -23.13 -3.28 15.68
N ASN A 680 -21.92 -3.60 15.28
CA ASN A 680 -21.36 -4.95 15.27
C ASN A 680 -20.15 -5.01 16.21
N VAL A 681 -20.14 -5.98 17.10
CA VAL A 681 -19.03 -6.25 18.02
C VAL A 681 -18.41 -7.59 17.67
N ILE A 682 -17.20 -7.54 17.16
CA ILE A 682 -16.48 -8.67 16.59
C ILE A 682 -15.38 -9.09 17.57
N GLN A 683 -15.44 -10.31 18.07
CA GLN A 683 -14.44 -10.93 18.94
C GLN A 683 -13.65 -11.95 18.14
N VAL A 684 -12.36 -12.07 18.38
CA VAL A 684 -11.50 -13.11 17.79
C VAL A 684 -11.00 -14.05 18.88
N ALA A 685 -10.91 -15.34 18.56
CA ALA A 685 -10.46 -16.37 19.49
C ALA A 685 -9.86 -17.57 18.72
N ASP A 686 -9.23 -18.50 19.43
CA ASP A 686 -8.92 -19.82 18.91
C ASP A 686 -10.20 -20.68 18.84
N ASN A 687 -10.26 -21.63 17.90
CA ASN A 687 -11.41 -22.53 17.75
C ASN A 687 -11.72 -23.35 19.02
N SER A 688 -10.73 -23.62 19.85
CA SER A 688 -10.89 -24.33 21.11
C SER A 688 -11.69 -23.57 22.18
N VAL A 689 -11.79 -22.24 22.06
CA VAL A 689 -12.53 -21.40 22.99
C VAL A 689 -14.02 -21.67 22.87
N GLY A 690 -14.62 -22.23 23.91
CA GLY A 690 -16.02 -22.64 23.88
C GLY A 690 -17.03 -21.50 24.03
N LYS A 691 -16.65 -20.41 24.70
CA LYS A 691 -17.56 -19.29 25.00
C LYS A 691 -16.88 -17.95 24.80
N MET A 692 -17.53 -17.07 24.06
CA MET A 692 -17.10 -15.68 23.86
C MET A 692 -17.43 -14.82 25.08
N LEU A 693 -16.75 -13.68 25.19
CA LEU A 693 -17.04 -12.69 26.23
C LEU A 693 -18.46 -12.14 26.06
N PRO A 694 -19.19 -11.92 27.17
CA PRO A 694 -20.50 -11.31 27.09
C PRO A 694 -20.39 -9.86 26.57
N VAL A 695 -21.22 -9.53 25.57
CA VAL A 695 -21.38 -8.18 25.05
C VAL A 695 -22.68 -7.59 25.59
N ARG A 696 -22.64 -6.35 26.07
CA ARG A 696 -23.81 -5.63 26.56
C ARG A 696 -23.91 -4.29 25.89
N ARG A 697 -25.01 -4.07 25.16
CA ARG A 697 -25.33 -2.77 24.59
C ARG A 697 -25.66 -1.77 25.71
N ILE A 698 -25.21 -0.53 25.54
CA ILE A 698 -25.52 0.61 26.39
C ILE A 698 -26.24 1.65 25.53
N ASP A 699 -27.50 1.90 25.85
CA ASP A 699 -28.33 2.86 25.13
C ASP A 699 -28.57 4.11 25.95
N ALA A 700 -28.42 5.26 25.31
CA ALA A 700 -28.83 6.56 25.86
C ALA A 700 -29.36 7.46 24.73
N ASP A 701 -29.90 8.61 25.06
CA ASP A 701 -30.54 9.50 24.10
C ASP A 701 -29.61 9.89 22.94
N LYS A 702 -28.45 10.47 23.27
CA LYS A 702 -27.46 10.96 22.28
C LYS A 702 -26.35 9.99 21.93
N VAL A 703 -26.17 8.94 22.72
CA VAL A 703 -25.04 8.01 22.56
C VAL A 703 -25.49 6.57 22.64
N VAL A 704 -24.76 5.71 21.96
CA VAL A 704 -24.91 4.27 22.00
C VAL A 704 -23.53 3.62 22.16
N GLY A 705 -23.43 2.54 22.88
CA GLY A 705 -22.16 1.88 23.09
C GLY A 705 -22.29 0.42 23.46
N ALA A 706 -21.17 -0.18 23.80
CA ALA A 706 -21.12 -1.54 24.29
C ALA A 706 -20.07 -1.71 25.39
N ALA A 707 -20.38 -2.63 26.31
CA ALA A 707 -19.45 -3.15 27.29
C ALA A 707 -19.04 -4.58 26.91
N VAL A 708 -17.74 -4.86 26.89
CA VAL A 708 -17.15 -6.17 26.65
C VAL A 708 -15.87 -6.29 27.49
N SER A 709 -15.70 -7.38 28.22
CA SER A 709 -14.62 -7.50 29.23
C SER A 709 -14.63 -6.30 30.20
N ASP A 710 -13.51 -5.65 30.37
CA ASP A 710 -13.31 -4.43 31.15
C ASP A 710 -13.34 -3.16 30.31
N ARG A 711 -13.85 -3.23 29.09
CA ARG A 711 -13.91 -2.12 28.12
C ARG A 711 -15.34 -1.64 27.91
N VAL A 712 -15.49 -0.32 27.84
CA VAL A 712 -16.73 0.37 27.44
C VAL A 712 -16.39 1.37 26.34
N VAL A 713 -17.11 1.30 25.23
CA VAL A 713 -16.97 2.27 24.13
C VAL A 713 -18.32 2.89 23.87
N MET A 714 -18.35 4.23 23.75
CA MET A 714 -19.56 5.01 23.48
C MET A 714 -19.38 5.83 22.20
N PHE A 715 -20.33 5.71 21.27
CA PHE A 715 -20.40 6.46 20.01
C PHE A 715 -21.56 7.45 20.04
N SER A 716 -21.44 8.55 19.28
CA SER A 716 -22.60 9.40 18.98
C SER A 716 -23.62 8.60 18.17
N ARG A 717 -24.89 8.67 18.54
CA ARG A 717 -25.94 7.88 17.91
C ARG A 717 -26.20 8.24 16.45
N ASP A 718 -26.10 9.53 16.10
CA ASP A 718 -26.23 10.02 14.72
C ASP A 718 -24.90 10.12 13.99
N GLY A 719 -23.81 9.62 14.58
CA GLY A 719 -22.47 9.71 14.01
C GLY A 719 -21.91 11.12 13.90
N ARG A 720 -22.54 12.14 14.49
CA ARG A 720 -22.07 13.53 14.47
C ARG A 720 -21.31 13.88 15.75
N GLN A 721 -20.60 15.00 15.70
CA GLN A 721 -19.91 15.50 16.90
C GLN A 721 -20.90 15.93 17.97
N LEU A 722 -20.65 15.50 19.20
CA LEU A 722 -21.37 15.86 20.39
C LEU A 722 -20.82 17.19 20.93
N SER A 723 -21.62 18.23 20.90
CA SER A 723 -21.30 19.57 21.44
C SER A 723 -21.99 19.87 22.77
N ASP A 724 -23.11 19.18 23.03
CA ASP A 724 -23.95 19.36 24.20
C ASP A 724 -23.74 18.24 25.22
N SER A 725 -24.18 18.49 26.45
CA SER A 725 -24.15 17.48 27.51
C SER A 725 -24.99 16.24 27.16
N PHE A 726 -24.50 15.09 27.60
CA PHE A 726 -25.18 13.80 27.48
C PHE A 726 -24.91 12.95 28.72
N SER A 727 -25.75 11.93 28.91
CA SER A 727 -25.59 10.99 30.02
C SER A 727 -25.77 9.56 29.53
N PHE A 728 -25.10 8.62 30.19
CA PHE A 728 -25.26 7.19 29.97
C PHE A 728 -25.03 6.42 31.28
N GLU A 729 -25.47 5.18 31.33
CA GLU A 729 -25.29 4.33 32.49
C GLU A 729 -24.51 3.07 32.15
N ILE A 730 -23.46 2.81 32.91
CA ILE A 730 -22.68 1.58 32.81
C ILE A 730 -23.26 0.58 33.83
N PRO A 731 -23.79 -0.57 33.37
CA PRO A 731 -24.40 -1.55 34.24
C PRO A 731 -23.36 -2.22 35.14
N LYS A 732 -23.76 -2.57 36.38
CA LYS A 732 -22.90 -3.26 37.34
C LYS A 732 -22.29 -4.57 36.82
N ALA A 733 -22.97 -5.20 35.87
CA ALA A 733 -22.52 -6.43 35.23
C ALA A 733 -21.32 -6.23 34.26
N ALA A 734 -20.90 -4.97 33.98
CA ALA A 734 -19.72 -4.69 33.22
C ALA A 734 -18.39 -4.88 33.97
N GLY A 735 -18.46 -5.16 35.31
CA GLY A 735 -17.29 -5.37 36.15
C GLY A 735 -17.19 -4.37 37.30
N LYS A 736 -16.15 -4.46 38.10
CA LYS A 736 -15.90 -3.52 39.21
C LYS A 736 -15.21 -2.22 38.71
N GLN A 737 -14.32 -2.37 37.79
CA GLN A 737 -13.55 -1.29 37.15
C GLN A 737 -13.56 -1.50 35.66
N VAL A 738 -13.76 -0.43 34.89
CA VAL A 738 -13.83 -0.45 33.43
C VAL A 738 -13.04 0.70 32.84
N LYS A 739 -12.47 0.46 31.66
CA LYS A 739 -11.80 1.46 30.83
C LYS A 739 -12.80 1.97 29.81
N ILE A 740 -13.04 3.26 29.81
CA ILE A 740 -14.12 3.91 29.07
C ILE A 740 -13.52 4.77 27.98
N LEU A 741 -13.90 4.52 26.74
CA LEU A 741 -13.61 5.35 25.58
C LEU A 741 -14.89 6.05 25.15
N LEU A 742 -14.90 7.35 25.22
CA LEU A 742 -15.92 8.21 24.63
C LEU A 742 -15.39 8.72 23.30
N THR A 743 -16.19 8.62 22.24
CA THR A 743 -15.82 9.14 20.91
C THR A 743 -16.77 10.27 20.48
N ASP A 744 -16.45 10.90 19.35
CA ASP A 744 -17.29 11.90 18.70
C ASP A 744 -17.46 13.21 19.48
N LEU A 745 -16.61 13.51 20.43
CA LEU A 745 -16.68 14.75 21.20
C LEU A 745 -16.17 15.94 20.37
N ALA A 746 -16.86 17.06 20.46
CA ALA A 746 -16.37 18.30 19.88
C ALA A 746 -15.13 18.80 20.61
N GLU A 747 -14.23 19.47 19.88
CA GLU A 747 -13.06 20.14 20.44
C GLU A 747 -13.43 21.00 21.64
N GLY A 748 -12.66 20.96 22.70
CA GLY A 748 -12.84 21.81 23.87
C GLY A 748 -12.50 21.14 25.19
N SER A 749 -13.01 21.71 26.27
CA SER A 749 -12.80 21.22 27.65
C SER A 749 -14.07 20.60 28.19
N TRP A 750 -13.98 19.37 28.62
CA TRP A 750 -15.13 18.58 29.09
C TRP A 750 -14.98 18.17 30.55
N ASN A 751 -16.12 18.12 31.24
CA ASN A 751 -16.23 17.62 32.61
C ASN A 751 -16.97 16.28 32.61
N ILE A 752 -16.53 15.38 33.46
CA ILE A 752 -17.20 14.08 33.68
C ILE A 752 -17.72 14.06 35.10
N ILE A 753 -19.01 13.88 35.24
CA ILE A 753 -19.74 13.74 36.50
C ILE A 753 -20.16 12.30 36.63
N LYS A 754 -19.91 11.68 37.78
CA LYS A 754 -20.35 10.30 38.09
C LYS A 754 -21.26 10.29 39.28
N ASP A 755 -22.46 9.73 39.12
CA ASP A 755 -23.49 9.60 40.20
C ASP A 755 -23.76 10.97 40.88
N GLY A 756 -23.81 12.05 40.07
CA GLY A 756 -24.02 13.42 40.53
C GLY A 756 -22.81 14.11 41.18
N LYS A 757 -21.63 13.48 41.20
CA LYS A 757 -20.41 14.05 41.76
C LYS A 757 -19.36 14.25 40.68
N ALA A 758 -18.63 15.38 40.71
CA ALA A 758 -17.53 15.63 39.82
C ALA A 758 -16.50 14.50 39.87
N PHE A 759 -16.20 13.90 38.73
CA PHE A 759 -15.26 12.80 38.59
C PHE A 759 -13.96 13.20 37.91
N LYS A 760 -14.08 13.90 36.77
CA LYS A 760 -12.95 14.55 36.08
C LYS A 760 -13.36 15.95 35.63
N ARG A 761 -12.44 16.88 35.64
CA ARG A 761 -12.68 18.27 35.22
C ARG A 761 -11.67 18.69 34.17
N ASN A 762 -12.12 19.57 33.28
CA ASN A 762 -11.28 20.21 32.27
C ASN A 762 -10.48 19.20 31.40
N VAL A 763 -11.11 18.11 30.99
CA VAL A 763 -10.48 17.14 30.09
C VAL A 763 -10.48 17.73 28.69
N ALA A 764 -9.30 17.96 28.15
CA ALA A 764 -9.15 18.50 26.80
C ALA A 764 -9.46 17.46 25.73
N VAL A 765 -10.21 17.86 24.71
CA VAL A 765 -10.48 17.08 23.50
C VAL A 765 -9.94 17.84 22.30
N SER A 766 -9.12 17.18 21.50
CA SER A 766 -8.58 17.72 20.25
C SER A 766 -9.56 17.48 19.08
N PRO A 767 -9.58 18.33 18.06
CA PRO A 767 -10.44 18.15 16.89
C PRO A 767 -10.11 16.90 16.09
N ASP A 768 -8.84 16.47 16.08
CA ASP A 768 -8.37 15.33 15.29
C ASP A 768 -8.70 13.98 15.95
N THR A 769 -8.88 13.97 17.28
CA THR A 769 -9.17 12.73 18.02
C THR A 769 -10.65 12.60 18.39
N GLY A 770 -11.27 13.66 18.89
CA GLY A 770 -12.67 13.66 19.32
C GLY A 770 -12.96 12.67 20.46
N THR A 771 -11.94 12.31 21.29
CA THR A 771 -12.07 11.24 22.27
C THR A 771 -11.70 11.66 23.69
N ILE A 772 -12.24 10.91 24.65
CA ILE A 772 -11.77 10.88 26.06
C ILE A 772 -11.64 9.42 26.49
N TYR A 773 -10.47 9.06 27.01
CA TYR A 773 -10.22 7.73 27.59
C TYR A 773 -9.92 7.82 29.08
N PHE A 774 -10.60 7.00 29.89
CA PHE A 774 -10.41 7.00 31.32
C PHE A 774 -10.87 5.69 31.98
N THR A 775 -10.35 5.43 33.17
CA THR A 775 -10.80 4.32 34.01
C THR A 775 -11.88 4.80 34.99
N GLY A 776 -12.95 4.01 35.12
CA GLY A 776 -14.07 4.29 35.99
C GLY A 776 -14.67 3.02 36.58
N SER A 777 -15.84 3.11 37.20
CA SER A 777 -16.63 1.97 37.71
C SER A 777 -18.10 2.09 37.25
N PRO A 778 -18.90 1.03 37.26
CA PRO A 778 -20.32 1.09 36.96
C PRO A 778 -21.05 2.26 37.64
N GLY A 779 -22.07 2.80 37.01
CA GLY A 779 -22.84 3.94 37.49
C GLY A 779 -23.26 4.87 36.36
N ARG A 780 -23.91 5.97 36.73
CA ARG A 780 -24.37 6.97 35.79
C ARG A 780 -23.31 8.03 35.55
N TYR A 781 -22.97 8.26 34.29
CA TYR A 781 -22.06 9.29 33.86
C TYR A 781 -22.80 10.40 33.13
N THR A 782 -22.48 11.64 33.47
CA THR A 782 -22.86 12.83 32.70
C THR A 782 -21.59 13.49 32.21
N VAL A 783 -21.55 13.81 30.93
CA VAL A 783 -20.42 14.46 30.25
C VAL A 783 -20.92 15.80 29.73
N GLU A 784 -20.27 16.86 30.17
CA GLU A 784 -20.67 18.23 29.85
C GLU A 784 -19.46 19.08 29.50
N ARG A 785 -19.66 20.05 28.60
CA ARG A 785 -18.62 20.95 28.11
C ARG A 785 -18.39 22.14 29.02
#